data_f4f0417c00143468196ca1c3746358a2
#
_entry.id   f4f0417c00143468196ca1c3746358a2
#
_cell.length_a   1.000
_cell.length_b   1.000
_cell.length_c   1.000
_cell.angle_alpha   90.00
_cell.angle_beta   90.00
_cell.angle_gamma   90.00
#
_symmetry.space_group_name_H-M   'P 1'
#
loop_
_entity.id
_entity.type
_entity.pdbx_description
1 polymer ?
#
loop_
_entity_poly.entity_id
_entity_poly.type
_entity_poly.pdbx_seq_one_letter_code
_entity_poly.pdbx_strand_id
1 'polypeptide(L)'
;MSMLHPPRFALQAREGNHLRLASATGAAIELFVLEEDIVRVLVLPDGELRGPATWSIAPGTDDTPFDGRDRRDLGGFALPPFELQVDADTLRLETGKIRLSVALAGGHCAWAIRQGGQWRAVLSDRATQAYNFGFWDAQVYHYVRREPGEMYFGLGERAGELDRARQRYEMRNIDAMGYSARTTDPLYKHIPFYLTWQPEAAAGFGLFYDTLADCSFDMGRELDNYHGPYRYFAAQHGDLDYYFIASPDTPLDAVRRFTWLTGRPAWMPRWGLGYSGSTMTYTDAPNAQERMGEFIERCREHDILCDSFHLSSGYTSIGPKRYVFNWNRDKFPDARGFVDGYLERGIRLCANIKPCLLRDHPAFAEADKAGLLVRDAHGEPAWVQFWDEVGAYLDFTNPDTVAWWKAHVKHALLDYGIAATWNDNNEFEVWTPDAFAQGFGKPYPVREAKVLQTQLMMRASRDAQREHAPSARPFLVSRSGGVGMQRYVQTWSGDNTTSWETLRYNIRMGLGLALSGVSNIGHDIGGFAGPAPSPELLVRWVACGVFMPRFSIHSWNDDATVNEPWMYPQATGQIAALIKLRYRLIPYLYELLWQSTQAYEPVLRPTFADFPADRRCYAACDDMMLGASLLVAPVVEAGQTRREVYLPAGARWVSYWSGEAFEGGQAVTLPAPWDEPVMLVREGGVIALNVAEQHFDRRGDRRGFLVVPVRGAGVAAGGCIEDDGETEAWRQGEQGRWRVQAVSDAHTVTLSVTQEGRMPARADTVELFLPAGEARQVLAPQARVLEQAVAGGWRRFTLQLPR
;
A
#
# COMPACT_ATOMS: atom_id res chain seq x y z
N MET A 1 24.81 19.29 19.18
CA MET A 1 25.10 20.68 18.77
C MET A 1 24.82 21.63 19.92
N SER A 2 25.70 22.58 20.20
CA SER A 2 25.45 23.59 21.26
C SER A 2 24.32 24.52 20.81
N MET A 3 23.29 24.67 21.66
CA MET A 3 22.17 25.58 21.35
C MET A 3 22.58 27.06 21.42
N LEU A 4 23.63 27.41 22.12
CA LEU A 4 24.07 28.79 22.37
C LEU A 4 24.98 29.36 21.26
N HIS A 5 25.69 28.48 20.55
CA HIS A 5 26.58 28.84 19.45
C HIS A 5 26.40 27.83 18.32
N PRO A 6 25.51 28.11 17.33
CA PRO A 6 25.35 27.19 16.20
C PRO A 6 26.67 27.03 15.47
N PRO A 7 27.02 25.80 15.05
CA PRO A 7 28.26 25.55 14.34
C PRO A 7 28.26 26.29 12.99
N ARG A 8 29.41 26.81 12.59
CA ARG A 8 29.60 27.34 11.23
C ARG A 8 30.19 26.26 10.36
N PHE A 9 29.52 25.96 9.27
CA PHE A 9 29.90 24.96 8.29
C PHE A 9 30.70 25.60 7.14
N ALA A 10 31.58 24.81 6.54
CA ALA A 10 32.29 25.16 5.32
C ALA A 10 32.29 23.95 4.39
N LEU A 11 32.24 24.17 3.08
CA LEU A 11 32.36 23.09 2.11
C LEU A 11 33.75 22.46 2.24
N GLN A 12 33.81 21.20 2.67
CA GLN A 12 35.04 20.46 2.88
C GLN A 12 35.44 19.61 1.66
N ALA A 13 34.45 18.96 1.03
CA ALA A 13 34.65 18.09 -0.11
C ALA A 13 33.47 18.12 -1.09
N ARG A 14 33.79 17.87 -2.36
CA ARG A 14 32.80 17.60 -3.42
C ARG A 14 33.30 16.41 -4.23
N GLU A 15 32.52 15.33 -4.24
CA GLU A 15 32.77 14.13 -5.00
C GLU A 15 31.59 13.83 -5.92
N GLY A 16 31.65 14.35 -7.14
CA GLY A 16 30.52 14.29 -8.07
C GLY A 16 29.26 14.96 -7.51
N ASN A 17 28.23 14.18 -7.24
CA ASN A 17 26.95 14.61 -6.72
C ASN A 17 26.84 14.53 -5.19
N HIS A 18 27.93 14.21 -4.50
CA HIS A 18 28.04 14.22 -3.05
C HIS A 18 28.88 15.43 -2.58
N LEU A 19 28.34 16.18 -1.65
CA LEU A 19 28.99 17.33 -1.02
C LEU A 19 29.05 17.11 0.49
N ARG A 20 30.18 17.42 1.10
CA ARG A 20 30.36 17.39 2.55
C ARG A 20 30.71 18.78 3.07
N LEU A 21 29.86 19.27 3.96
CA LEU A 21 30.12 20.46 4.75
C LEU A 21 30.55 20.00 6.16
N ALA A 22 31.60 20.63 6.69
CA ALA A 22 32.07 20.31 8.04
C ALA A 22 32.21 21.60 8.87
N SER A 23 32.09 21.43 10.17
CA SER A 23 32.28 22.49 11.17
C SER A 23 33.51 22.24 11.99
N ALA A 24 34.05 23.28 12.64
CA ALA A 24 35.15 23.18 13.57
C ALA A 24 34.80 22.36 14.83
N THR A 25 33.53 22.13 15.11
CA THR A 25 33.05 21.31 16.24
C THR A 25 32.94 19.82 15.93
N GLY A 26 33.32 19.39 14.73
CA GLY A 26 33.22 18.01 14.27
C GLY A 26 31.89 17.67 13.59
N ALA A 27 30.83 18.48 13.71
CA ALA A 27 29.57 18.22 13.03
C ALA A 27 29.71 18.33 11.49
N ALA A 28 28.96 17.51 10.75
CA ALA A 28 28.93 17.55 9.29
C ALA A 28 27.51 17.52 8.75
N ILE A 29 27.37 18.07 7.52
CA ILE A 29 26.17 17.93 6.70
C ILE A 29 26.63 17.37 5.36
N GLU A 30 26.04 16.25 4.96
CA GLU A 30 26.26 15.67 3.64
C GLU A 30 25.02 15.91 2.77
N LEU A 31 25.26 16.41 1.54
CA LEU A 31 24.22 16.66 0.56
C LEU A 31 24.44 15.75 -0.64
N PHE A 32 23.36 15.10 -1.09
CA PHE A 32 23.41 14.21 -2.23
C PHE A 32 22.39 14.65 -3.27
N VAL A 33 22.84 15.02 -4.46
CA VAL A 33 21.98 15.31 -5.61
C VAL A 33 21.72 14.00 -6.33
N LEU A 34 20.61 13.35 -6.03
CA LEU A 34 20.32 12.00 -6.50
C LEU A 34 19.62 12.01 -7.87
N GLU A 35 18.58 12.86 -7.97
CA GLU A 35 17.77 13.05 -9.16
C GLU A 35 17.49 14.56 -9.35
N GLU A 36 16.96 14.97 -10.50
CA GLU A 36 16.54 16.37 -10.67
C GLU A 36 15.49 16.81 -9.65
N ASP A 37 14.69 15.87 -9.18
CA ASP A 37 13.58 16.06 -8.23
C ASP A 37 13.79 15.40 -6.87
N ILE A 38 14.99 14.84 -6.57
CA ILE A 38 15.32 14.25 -5.29
C ILE A 38 16.71 14.71 -4.83
N VAL A 39 16.74 15.40 -3.69
CA VAL A 39 17.97 15.75 -2.97
C VAL A 39 17.90 15.22 -1.55
N ARG A 40 18.96 14.58 -1.09
CA ARG A 40 19.08 14.02 0.26
C ARG A 40 19.98 14.88 1.12
N VAL A 41 19.61 15.04 2.38
CA VAL A 41 20.38 15.72 3.43
C VAL A 41 20.62 14.76 4.58
N LEU A 42 21.86 14.59 4.96
CA LEU A 42 22.30 13.78 6.09
C LEU A 42 23.04 14.69 7.08
N VAL A 43 22.52 14.83 8.28
CA VAL A 43 23.11 15.66 9.33
C VAL A 43 23.75 14.78 10.39
N LEU A 44 25.06 14.93 10.56
CA LEU A 44 25.90 14.11 11.42
C LEU A 44 26.43 15.00 12.58
N PRO A 45 25.88 14.90 13.79
CA PRO A 45 26.26 15.76 14.89
C PRO A 45 27.74 15.63 15.30
N ASP A 46 28.29 14.43 15.13
CA ASP A 46 29.69 14.09 15.46
C ASP A 46 30.56 13.86 14.22
N GLY A 47 29.99 14.12 13.01
CA GLY A 47 30.68 13.89 11.74
C GLY A 47 30.77 12.45 11.27
N GLU A 48 30.29 11.51 12.06
CA GLU A 48 30.30 10.08 11.80
C GLU A 48 28.89 9.53 11.60
N LEU A 49 28.76 8.55 10.72
CA LEU A 49 27.52 7.86 10.42
C LEU A 49 27.27 6.74 11.42
N ARG A 50 26.17 6.81 12.17
CA ARG A 50 25.79 5.82 13.19
C ARG A 50 25.18 4.56 12.57
N GLY A 51 24.34 4.73 11.57
CA GLY A 51 23.67 3.65 10.85
C GLY A 51 24.17 3.53 9.41
N PRO A 52 25.24 2.78 9.10
CA PRO A 52 25.87 2.77 7.77
C PRO A 52 25.04 2.14 6.67
N ALA A 53 23.98 1.38 7.00
CA ALA A 53 23.14 0.69 6.04
C ALA A 53 21.68 1.15 6.08
N THR A 54 21.01 0.99 4.95
CA THR A 54 19.57 1.20 4.79
C THR A 54 18.92 0.04 4.04
N TRP A 55 17.69 -0.30 4.41
CA TRP A 55 16.83 -1.27 3.72
C TRP A 55 15.65 -0.60 3.02
N SER A 56 15.51 0.72 3.22
CA SER A 56 14.44 1.50 2.62
C SER A 56 14.73 1.89 1.17
N ILE A 57 15.99 2.12 0.82
CA ILE A 57 16.40 2.71 -0.46
C ILE A 57 16.74 1.62 -1.49
N ALA A 58 15.87 1.52 -2.51
CA ALA A 58 15.95 0.53 -3.59
C ALA A 58 15.49 1.12 -4.93
N PRO A 59 16.16 2.17 -5.46
CA PRO A 59 15.65 2.97 -6.57
C PRO A 59 15.33 2.13 -7.80
N GLY A 60 14.04 2.00 -8.11
CA GLY A 60 13.53 1.26 -9.26
C GLY A 60 13.74 -0.25 -9.23
N THR A 61 14.25 -0.83 -8.14
CA THR A 61 14.58 -2.26 -8.00
C THR A 61 13.57 -2.99 -7.11
N ASP A 62 13.62 -4.33 -7.13
CA ASP A 62 12.70 -5.19 -6.37
C ASP A 62 13.20 -5.46 -4.94
N ASP A 63 14.48 -5.15 -4.64
CA ASP A 63 15.10 -5.50 -3.36
C ASP A 63 16.36 -4.67 -3.05
N THR A 64 16.86 -4.83 -1.82
CA THR A 64 18.16 -4.34 -1.35
C THR A 64 19.09 -5.52 -1.07
N PRO A 65 20.40 -5.35 -0.86
CA PRO A 65 21.23 -6.39 -0.24
C PRO A 65 20.60 -6.89 1.07
N PHE A 66 20.85 -8.16 1.44
CA PHE A 66 20.23 -8.74 2.64
C PHE A 66 20.71 -8.03 3.92
N ASP A 67 21.98 -7.70 3.97
CA ASP A 67 22.65 -6.96 5.06
C ASP A 67 22.54 -5.42 4.92
N GLY A 68 21.68 -4.98 4.00
CA GLY A 68 21.40 -3.57 3.73
C GLY A 68 22.28 -2.96 2.63
N ARG A 69 21.85 -1.79 2.16
CA ARG A 69 22.57 -0.97 1.20
C ARG A 69 23.40 0.06 1.97
N ASP A 70 24.65 0.28 1.56
CA ASP A 70 25.44 1.39 2.11
C ASP A 70 24.72 2.72 1.92
N ARG A 71 24.63 3.52 2.96
CA ARG A 71 23.92 4.83 2.93
C ARG A 71 24.58 5.85 2.01
N ARG A 72 25.85 5.68 1.63
CA ARG A 72 26.56 6.53 0.67
C ARG A 72 26.62 5.94 -0.74
N ASP A 73 26.05 4.75 -0.96
CA ASP A 73 25.94 4.17 -2.29
C ASP A 73 25.00 5.01 -3.18
N LEU A 74 25.54 5.48 -4.31
CA LEU A 74 24.80 6.28 -5.32
C LEU A 74 24.36 5.42 -6.53
N GLY A 75 24.55 4.12 -6.51
CA GLY A 75 24.11 3.23 -7.59
C GLY A 75 22.60 3.28 -7.81
N GLY A 76 22.17 3.24 -9.07
CA GLY A 76 20.76 3.29 -9.44
C GLY A 76 20.13 4.68 -9.52
N PHE A 77 20.86 5.74 -9.14
CA PHE A 77 20.43 7.13 -9.33
C PHE A 77 20.99 7.73 -10.62
N ALA A 78 20.26 8.71 -11.20
CA ALA A 78 20.67 9.35 -12.44
C ALA A 78 21.84 10.32 -12.26
N LEU A 79 22.03 10.85 -11.05
CA LEU A 79 23.07 11.80 -10.68
C LEU A 79 23.18 12.99 -11.65
N PRO A 80 22.14 13.81 -11.81
CA PRO A 80 22.11 14.88 -12.79
C PRO A 80 23.15 15.96 -12.50
N PRO A 81 23.60 16.71 -13.51
CA PRO A 81 24.40 17.89 -13.29
C PRO A 81 23.63 18.93 -12.47
N PHE A 82 24.33 19.72 -11.68
CA PHE A 82 23.74 20.75 -10.86
C PHE A 82 24.68 21.96 -10.76
N GLU A 83 24.10 23.15 -10.57
CA GLU A 83 24.85 24.36 -10.29
C GLU A 83 25.14 24.44 -8.79
N LEU A 84 26.35 24.90 -8.46
CA LEU A 84 26.79 25.10 -7.08
C LEU A 84 27.38 26.49 -6.94
N GLN A 85 26.85 27.28 -6.02
CA GLN A 85 27.37 28.58 -5.62
C GLN A 85 27.65 28.57 -4.12
N VAL A 86 28.82 29.06 -3.71
CA VAL A 86 29.21 29.18 -2.30
C VAL A 86 29.70 30.59 -2.09
N ASP A 87 29.03 31.31 -1.21
CA ASP A 87 29.45 32.59 -0.74
C ASP A 87 29.86 32.56 0.76
N ALA A 88 30.06 33.73 1.38
CA ALA A 88 30.48 33.78 2.78
C ALA A 88 29.48 33.16 3.74
N ASP A 89 28.19 33.21 3.45
CA ASP A 89 27.11 32.86 4.40
C ASP A 89 26.21 31.74 3.93
N THR A 90 26.24 31.41 2.63
CA THR A 90 25.27 30.46 2.02
C THR A 90 25.96 29.55 1.03
N LEU A 91 25.59 28.27 1.05
CA LEU A 91 25.80 27.36 -0.08
C LEU A 91 24.47 27.20 -0.80
N ARG A 92 24.45 27.41 -2.13
CA ARG A 92 23.28 27.18 -2.98
C ARG A 92 23.56 26.12 -4.01
N LEU A 93 22.63 25.20 -4.13
CA LEU A 93 22.64 24.09 -5.07
C LEU A 93 21.36 24.15 -5.90
N GLU A 94 21.48 24.03 -7.26
CA GLU A 94 20.33 24.04 -8.16
C GLU A 94 20.40 22.88 -9.15
N THR A 95 19.32 22.08 -9.18
CA THR A 95 19.03 21.11 -10.25
C THR A 95 18.03 21.71 -11.25
N GLY A 96 17.56 20.91 -12.21
CA GLY A 96 16.45 21.31 -13.09
C GLY A 96 15.13 21.61 -12.36
N LYS A 97 14.90 21.02 -11.17
CA LYS A 97 13.63 21.09 -10.44
C LYS A 97 13.73 21.58 -8.99
N ILE A 98 14.90 21.50 -8.36
CA ILE A 98 15.11 21.83 -6.94
C ILE A 98 16.19 22.90 -6.81
N ARG A 99 15.95 23.89 -5.94
CA ARG A 99 16.95 24.78 -5.39
C ARG A 99 17.03 24.56 -3.88
N LEU A 100 18.20 24.19 -3.40
CA LEU A 100 18.51 24.12 -1.97
C LEU A 100 19.47 25.24 -1.61
N SER A 101 19.15 26.01 -0.57
CA SER A 101 20.03 26.98 0.05
C SER A 101 20.34 26.55 1.47
N VAL A 102 21.62 26.41 1.81
CA VAL A 102 22.08 26.05 3.16
C VAL A 102 22.78 27.26 3.78
N ALA A 103 22.24 27.77 4.88
CA ALA A 103 22.89 28.78 5.68
C ALA A 103 24.13 28.19 6.34
N LEU A 104 25.33 28.70 6.09
CA LEU A 104 26.57 28.16 6.64
C LEU A 104 26.66 28.34 8.17
N ALA A 105 25.96 29.33 8.71
CA ALA A 105 25.75 29.46 10.15
C ALA A 105 24.57 28.60 10.59
N GLY A 106 24.81 27.47 11.27
CA GLY A 106 23.79 26.56 11.79
C GLY A 106 23.33 25.46 10.84
N GLY A 107 23.63 25.53 9.53
CA GLY A 107 23.30 24.49 8.56
C GLY A 107 21.83 24.45 8.12
N HIS A 108 21.06 25.52 8.38
CA HIS A 108 19.62 25.55 8.07
C HIS A 108 19.36 25.49 6.57
N CYS A 109 18.43 24.63 6.17
CA CYS A 109 18.05 24.43 4.77
C CYS A 109 16.79 25.24 4.40
N ALA A 110 16.81 25.81 3.18
CA ALA A 110 15.63 26.40 2.56
C ALA A 110 15.49 25.87 1.13
N TRP A 111 14.27 25.50 0.76
CA TRP A 111 13.98 24.78 -0.47
C TRP A 111 13.02 25.54 -1.36
N ALA A 112 13.31 25.52 -2.64
CA ALA A 112 12.39 25.97 -3.68
C ALA A 112 12.29 24.91 -4.78
N ILE A 113 11.13 24.83 -5.42
CA ILE A 113 10.88 23.98 -6.58
C ILE A 113 10.63 24.82 -7.82
N ARG A 114 10.94 24.26 -8.99
CA ARG A 114 10.70 24.93 -10.27
C ARG A 114 9.31 24.56 -10.79
N GLN A 115 8.43 25.56 -10.88
CA GLN A 115 7.07 25.39 -11.37
C GLN A 115 6.81 26.41 -12.48
N GLY A 116 6.35 25.99 -13.65
CA GLY A 116 6.12 26.90 -14.79
C GLY A 116 7.36 27.72 -15.19
N GLY A 117 8.58 27.19 -14.98
CA GLY A 117 9.83 27.87 -15.27
C GLY A 117 10.33 28.85 -14.18
N GLN A 118 9.56 29.07 -13.12
CA GLN A 118 9.90 29.96 -12.01
C GLN A 118 10.22 29.20 -10.73
N TRP A 119 11.13 29.75 -9.91
CA TRP A 119 11.43 29.20 -8.58
C TRP A 119 10.39 29.65 -7.56
N ARG A 120 9.81 28.67 -6.87
CA ARG A 120 8.86 28.88 -5.79
C ARG A 120 9.44 28.32 -4.50
N ALA A 121 9.56 29.15 -3.46
CA ALA A 121 9.91 28.70 -2.12
C ALA A 121 8.77 27.82 -1.56
N VAL A 122 9.11 26.66 -0.99
CA VAL A 122 8.11 25.69 -0.49
C VAL A 122 8.39 25.19 0.92
N LEU A 123 9.64 25.22 1.39
CA LEU A 123 10.02 24.73 2.72
C LEU A 123 11.22 25.54 3.22
N SER A 124 11.24 25.79 4.54
CA SER A 124 12.45 26.20 5.26
C SER A 124 12.50 25.55 6.61
N ASP A 125 13.71 25.29 7.06
CA ASP A 125 13.94 24.91 8.45
C ASP A 125 13.51 26.05 9.39
N ARG A 126 13.19 25.70 10.64
CA ARG A 126 12.96 26.72 11.67
C ARG A 126 14.24 27.54 11.84
N ALA A 127 14.11 28.85 11.92
CA ALA A 127 15.24 29.77 11.92
C ALA A 127 16.24 29.56 13.04
N THR A 128 15.80 28.98 14.14
CA THR A 128 16.62 28.63 15.30
C THR A 128 16.36 27.19 15.73
N GLN A 129 17.42 26.48 16.15
CA GLN A 129 17.29 25.12 16.69
C GLN A 129 16.54 24.15 15.76
N ALA A 130 16.80 24.23 14.46
CA ALA A 130 16.16 23.33 13.50
C ALA A 130 16.55 21.89 13.76
N TYR A 131 17.78 21.63 14.16
CA TYR A 131 18.31 20.30 14.44
C TYR A 131 18.68 20.20 15.91
N ASN A 132 18.16 19.17 16.61
CA ASN A 132 18.53 18.87 17.98
C ASN A 132 18.94 17.41 18.10
N PHE A 133 20.00 17.14 18.84
CA PHE A 133 20.55 15.81 19.05
C PHE A 133 20.90 15.61 20.53
N GLY A 134 20.52 14.45 21.10
CA GLY A 134 20.89 14.07 22.44
C GLY A 134 20.31 14.96 23.54
N PHE A 135 19.20 15.64 23.32
CA PHE A 135 18.56 16.49 24.33
C PHE A 135 17.95 15.63 25.43
N TRP A 136 17.31 14.54 25.04
CA TRP A 136 16.81 13.50 25.91
C TRP A 136 17.37 12.16 25.40
N ASP A 137 18.55 11.76 25.89
CA ASP A 137 19.22 10.54 25.43
C ASP A 137 19.71 10.65 23.97
N ALA A 138 19.52 9.63 23.13
CA ALA A 138 20.01 9.55 21.74
C ALA A 138 19.03 10.16 20.70
N GLN A 139 18.03 10.91 21.15
CA GLN A 139 16.97 11.41 20.27
C GLN A 139 17.46 12.43 19.23
N VAL A 140 16.81 12.41 18.09
CA VAL A 140 17.09 13.27 16.93
C VAL A 140 15.82 14.03 16.56
N TYR A 141 15.92 15.35 16.38
CA TYR A 141 14.80 16.22 16.04
C TYR A 141 15.12 17.05 14.80
N HIS A 142 14.10 17.22 13.94
CA HIS A 142 14.14 18.16 12.82
C HIS A 142 12.89 19.03 12.84
N TYR A 143 13.06 20.33 13.07
CA TYR A 143 12.00 21.33 13.10
C TYR A 143 11.98 22.13 11.80
N VAL A 144 10.85 22.11 11.14
CA VAL A 144 10.62 22.86 9.91
C VAL A 144 9.48 23.86 10.07
N ARG A 145 9.57 24.97 9.39
CA ARG A 145 8.54 26.00 9.40
C ARG A 145 7.27 25.49 8.75
N ARG A 146 6.12 25.94 9.23
CA ARG A 146 4.81 25.63 8.68
C ARG A 146 4.17 26.89 8.13
N GLU A 147 3.75 26.85 6.86
CA GLU A 147 3.08 27.97 6.23
C GLU A 147 1.54 27.84 6.33
N PRO A 148 0.79 28.95 6.37
CA PRO A 148 -0.67 28.91 6.35
C PRO A 148 -1.20 28.20 5.11
N GLY A 149 -2.25 27.38 5.29
CA GLY A 149 -2.93 26.68 4.19
C GLY A 149 -2.21 25.44 3.68
N GLU A 150 -1.07 25.06 4.25
CA GLU A 150 -0.47 23.74 3.97
C GLU A 150 -1.35 22.60 4.47
N MET A 151 -1.43 21.56 3.64
CA MET A 151 -2.06 20.28 3.96
C MET A 151 -1.01 19.18 3.97
N TYR A 152 -1.21 18.17 4.82
CA TYR A 152 -0.24 17.09 5.00
C TYR A 152 -0.90 15.74 4.80
N PHE A 153 -0.34 14.90 3.94
CA PHE A 153 -0.87 13.59 3.61
C PHE A 153 0.19 12.52 3.77
N GLY A 154 -0.22 11.25 3.84
CA GLY A 154 0.72 10.15 3.99
C GLY A 154 0.89 9.70 5.44
N LEU A 155 2.15 9.49 5.87
CA LEU A 155 2.51 8.85 7.13
C LEU A 155 2.04 7.39 7.25
N GLY A 156 1.77 6.76 6.10
CA GLY A 156 1.33 5.37 6.06
C GLY A 156 -0.05 5.14 6.67
N GLU A 157 -0.16 4.07 7.44
CA GLU A 157 -1.38 3.67 8.14
C GLU A 157 -1.60 4.53 9.39
N ARG A 158 -2.56 5.44 9.31
CA ARG A 158 -2.93 6.34 10.41
C ARG A 158 -4.43 6.44 10.56
N ALA A 159 -4.91 6.42 11.79
CA ALA A 159 -6.29 6.71 12.12
C ALA A 159 -6.62 8.20 11.86
N GLY A 160 -7.90 8.50 11.73
CA GLY A 160 -8.42 9.87 11.62
C GLY A 160 -8.48 10.41 10.20
N GLU A 161 -8.41 11.72 10.10
CA GLU A 161 -8.61 12.46 8.85
C GLU A 161 -7.45 12.22 7.86
N LEU A 162 -7.73 12.35 6.56
CA LEU A 162 -6.71 12.20 5.52
C LEU A 162 -5.66 13.32 5.59
N ASP A 163 -6.10 14.57 5.85
CA ASP A 163 -5.18 15.67 6.19
C ASP A 163 -4.68 15.51 7.63
N ARG A 164 -3.37 15.38 7.77
CA ARG A 164 -2.67 15.15 9.05
C ARG A 164 -2.41 16.43 9.85
N ALA A 165 -2.82 17.59 9.35
CA ALA A 165 -2.58 18.88 9.99
C ALA A 165 -3.09 18.92 11.44
N ARG A 166 -2.31 19.58 12.32
CA ARG A 166 -2.62 19.81 13.72
C ARG A 166 -2.77 18.52 14.57
N GLN A 167 -2.18 17.43 14.13
CA GLN A 167 -2.13 16.16 14.86
C GLN A 167 -0.67 15.80 15.17
N ARG A 168 -0.51 14.87 16.10
CA ARG A 168 0.77 14.18 16.38
C ARG A 168 0.54 12.70 16.14
N TYR A 169 1.54 12.05 15.54
CA TYR A 169 1.50 10.62 15.23
C TYR A 169 2.78 9.94 15.70
N GLU A 170 2.63 8.78 16.30
CA GLU A 170 3.74 7.91 16.67
C GLU A 170 3.89 6.78 15.62
N MET A 171 5.12 6.49 15.23
CA MET A 171 5.46 5.34 14.40
C MET A 171 6.23 4.33 15.23
N ARG A 172 5.50 3.38 15.73
CA ARG A 172 5.98 2.28 16.54
C ARG A 172 5.04 1.11 16.30
N ASN A 173 5.47 0.14 15.49
CA ASN A 173 4.66 -1.02 15.14
C ASN A 173 4.19 -1.72 16.41
N ILE A 174 2.86 -1.78 16.60
CA ILE A 174 2.22 -2.46 17.73
C ILE A 174 1.00 -3.24 17.25
N ASP A 175 0.62 -4.26 18.00
CA ASP A 175 -0.65 -4.96 17.83
C ASP A 175 -1.79 -4.14 18.45
N ALA A 176 -2.45 -3.36 17.62
CA ALA A 176 -3.54 -2.47 18.02
C ALA A 176 -4.91 -3.15 17.85
N MET A 177 -5.06 -4.39 18.33
CA MET A 177 -6.28 -5.18 18.18
C MET A 177 -7.53 -4.42 18.62
N GLY A 178 -8.56 -4.39 17.77
CA GLY A 178 -9.80 -3.66 18.03
C GLY A 178 -9.68 -2.14 18.00
N TYR A 179 -8.75 -1.62 17.19
CA TYR A 179 -8.48 -0.18 17.11
C TYR A 179 -9.68 0.63 16.63
N SER A 180 -9.77 1.86 17.12
CA SER A 180 -10.62 2.90 16.53
C SER A 180 -9.94 3.48 15.30
N ALA A 181 -10.52 3.29 14.12
CA ALA A 181 -10.00 3.85 12.88
C ALA A 181 -9.98 5.39 12.86
N ARG A 182 -10.61 6.03 13.82
CA ARG A 182 -10.66 7.48 13.99
C ARG A 182 -9.55 8.03 14.89
N THR A 183 -9.14 7.32 15.94
CA THR A 183 -8.36 7.93 17.03
C THR A 183 -7.14 7.14 17.50
N THR A 184 -7.05 5.84 17.20
CA THR A 184 -5.95 5.02 17.71
C THR A 184 -4.62 5.35 17.03
N ASP A 185 -3.60 5.63 17.82
CA ASP A 185 -2.23 5.83 17.40
C ASP A 185 -1.29 5.41 18.56
N PRO A 186 -0.21 4.66 18.30
CA PRO A 186 0.25 4.12 17.02
C PRO A 186 -0.54 2.90 16.50
N LEU A 187 -0.23 2.48 15.26
CA LEU A 187 -0.79 1.31 14.59
C LEU A 187 0.35 0.37 14.10
N TYR A 188 0.06 -0.47 13.10
CA TYR A 188 0.89 -1.61 12.69
C TYR A 188 2.09 -1.25 11.79
N LYS A 189 2.17 -0.03 11.20
CA LYS A 189 3.13 0.27 10.12
C LYS A 189 3.98 1.50 10.39
N HIS A 190 5.25 1.41 9.98
CA HIS A 190 6.28 2.43 10.12
C HIS A 190 6.68 2.98 8.74
N ILE A 191 6.07 4.10 8.32
CA ILE A 191 6.34 4.74 7.02
C ILE A 191 6.56 6.24 7.26
N PRO A 192 7.78 6.68 7.60
CA PRO A 192 8.11 8.06 7.93
C PRO A 192 8.26 8.94 6.67
N PHE A 193 7.21 8.93 5.85
CA PHE A 193 7.06 9.75 4.66
C PHE A 193 5.76 10.53 4.70
N TYR A 194 5.84 11.84 4.45
CA TYR A 194 4.66 12.66 4.23
C TYR A 194 4.81 13.60 3.04
N LEU A 195 3.67 13.88 2.42
CA LEU A 195 3.50 14.86 1.37
C LEU A 195 2.98 16.17 1.99
N THR A 196 3.64 17.28 1.72
CA THR A 196 3.12 18.64 1.94
C THR A 196 2.57 19.15 0.62
N TRP A 197 1.33 19.62 0.63
CA TRP A 197 0.69 20.22 -0.53
C TRP A 197 0.16 21.61 -0.20
N GLN A 198 0.38 22.55 -1.08
CA GLN A 198 -0.06 23.95 -0.98
C GLN A 198 -1.15 24.17 -2.04
N PRO A 199 -2.45 24.02 -1.74
CA PRO A 199 -3.53 24.13 -2.73
C PRO A 199 -3.55 25.49 -3.46
N GLU A 200 -3.21 26.58 -2.75
CA GLU A 200 -3.13 27.94 -3.33
C GLU A 200 -2.05 28.05 -4.42
N ALA A 201 -0.98 27.34 -4.23
CA ALA A 201 0.17 27.32 -5.11
C ALA A 201 0.09 26.23 -6.18
N ALA A 202 -0.81 25.26 -6.00
CA ALA A 202 -0.89 24.00 -6.74
C ALA A 202 0.50 23.33 -6.85
N ALA A 203 1.23 23.28 -5.74
CA ALA A 203 2.60 22.80 -5.65
C ALA A 203 2.85 22.14 -4.29
N GLY A 204 3.80 21.23 -4.24
CA GLY A 204 4.16 20.56 -3.01
C GLY A 204 5.49 19.83 -3.07
N PHE A 205 5.72 19.03 -2.05
CA PHE A 205 6.92 18.20 -1.90
C PHE A 205 6.67 17.05 -0.94
N GLY A 206 7.44 15.98 -1.07
CA GLY A 206 7.53 14.91 -0.09
C GLY A 206 8.75 15.08 0.80
N LEU A 207 8.61 14.72 2.08
CA LEU A 207 9.73 14.50 2.98
C LEU A 207 9.70 13.05 3.45
N PHE A 208 10.79 12.35 3.24
CA PHE A 208 11.01 11.00 3.72
C PHE A 208 12.21 11.00 4.68
N TYR A 209 12.03 10.45 5.89
CA TYR A 209 13.08 10.26 6.88
C TYR A 209 13.50 8.79 6.91
N ASP A 210 14.74 8.50 6.49
CA ASP A 210 15.23 7.12 6.46
C ASP A 210 15.71 6.67 7.84
N THR A 211 14.74 6.27 8.66
CA THR A 211 14.96 5.75 10.02
C THR A 211 14.22 4.43 10.21
N LEU A 212 14.83 3.53 10.99
CA LEU A 212 14.22 2.28 11.45
C LEU A 212 13.82 2.36 12.93
N ALA A 213 14.23 3.43 13.63
CA ALA A 213 13.89 3.66 15.03
C ALA A 213 12.45 4.17 15.17
N ASP A 214 11.84 3.87 16.30
CA ASP A 214 10.57 4.47 16.67
C ASP A 214 10.67 5.99 16.56
N CYS A 215 9.67 6.61 15.91
CA CYS A 215 9.68 8.03 15.63
C CYS A 215 8.29 8.65 15.76
N SER A 216 8.25 9.97 15.77
CA SER A 216 7.01 10.73 15.83
C SER A 216 7.03 11.92 14.89
N PHE A 217 5.83 12.33 14.48
CA PHE A 217 5.59 13.53 13.69
C PHE A 217 4.59 14.42 14.38
N ASP A 218 4.98 15.63 14.70
CA ASP A 218 4.05 16.69 15.12
C ASP A 218 3.77 17.58 13.90
N MET A 219 2.54 17.53 13.40
CA MET A 219 2.13 18.25 12.20
C MET A 219 1.52 19.62 12.51
N GLY A 220 2.03 20.27 13.56
CA GLY A 220 1.59 21.59 14.04
C GLY A 220 0.53 21.52 15.15
N ARG A 221 0.53 20.45 15.94
CA ARG A 221 -0.27 20.33 17.18
C ARG A 221 0.38 21.11 18.32
N GLU A 222 1.70 21.01 18.44
CA GLU A 222 2.47 21.76 19.41
C GLU A 222 2.55 23.25 19.02
N LEU A 223 2.34 24.13 19.97
CA LEU A 223 2.37 25.57 19.77
C LEU A 223 3.48 26.19 20.60
N ASP A 224 4.26 27.06 19.96
CA ASP A 224 5.30 27.84 20.61
C ASP A 224 5.24 29.28 20.09
N ASN A 225 4.91 30.20 20.96
CA ASN A 225 4.76 31.61 20.59
C ASN A 225 6.10 32.31 20.29
N TYR A 226 7.24 31.72 20.67
CA TYR A 226 8.57 32.30 20.45
C TYR A 226 9.16 31.96 19.08
N HIS A 227 8.83 30.78 18.53
CA HIS A 227 9.42 30.27 17.30
C HIS A 227 8.48 30.36 16.08
N GLY A 228 7.25 30.78 16.27
CA GLY A 228 6.23 30.82 15.22
C GLY A 228 5.69 29.44 14.86
N PRO A 229 4.89 29.34 13.79
CA PRO A 229 4.31 28.06 13.38
C PRO A 229 5.38 27.09 12.87
N TYR A 230 5.39 25.87 13.40
CA TYR A 230 6.30 24.80 12.98
C TYR A 230 5.61 23.43 13.00
N ARG A 231 6.27 22.47 12.42
CA ARG A 231 6.06 21.03 12.54
C ARG A 231 7.41 20.36 12.76
N TYR A 232 7.42 19.14 13.29
CA TYR A 232 8.70 18.46 13.49
C TYR A 232 8.61 16.96 13.40
N PHE A 233 9.72 16.36 13.04
CA PHE A 233 10.05 14.96 13.15
C PHE A 233 10.92 14.75 14.37
N ALA A 234 10.71 13.63 15.09
CA ALA A 234 11.59 13.16 16.14
C ALA A 234 11.78 11.66 16.06
N ALA A 235 13.02 11.17 16.11
CA ALA A 235 13.35 9.76 16.22
C ALA A 235 14.07 9.48 17.54
N GLN A 236 13.90 8.28 18.08
CA GLN A 236 14.52 7.93 19.36
C GLN A 236 16.03 7.63 19.23
N HIS A 237 16.47 7.21 18.05
CA HIS A 237 17.86 6.85 17.74
C HIS A 237 18.20 7.14 16.28
N GLY A 238 19.49 7.05 15.93
CA GLY A 238 19.99 7.09 14.58
C GLY A 238 20.51 8.44 14.13
N ASP A 239 20.65 8.59 12.82
CA ASP A 239 21.07 9.81 12.15
C ASP A 239 19.85 10.63 11.71
N LEU A 240 20.05 11.94 11.49
CA LEU A 240 19.04 12.72 10.78
C LEU A 240 19.31 12.63 9.27
N ASP A 241 18.58 11.76 8.62
CA ASP A 241 18.70 11.42 7.22
C ASP A 241 17.36 11.60 6.52
N TYR A 242 17.25 12.60 5.65
CA TYR A 242 16.00 12.86 4.97
C TYR A 242 16.17 13.19 3.49
N TYR A 243 15.13 12.82 2.73
CA TYR A 243 15.01 13.03 1.29
C TYR A 243 13.93 14.07 1.04
N PHE A 244 14.29 15.13 0.32
CA PHE A 244 13.35 16.10 -0.23
C PHE A 244 12.99 15.67 -1.66
N ILE A 245 11.69 15.55 -1.94
CA ILE A 245 11.15 15.08 -3.22
C ILE A 245 10.22 16.18 -3.77
N ALA A 246 10.58 16.80 -4.89
CA ALA A 246 9.78 17.86 -5.49
C ALA A 246 8.46 17.31 -6.08
N SER A 247 7.36 18.06 -5.93
CA SER A 247 6.04 17.79 -6.50
C SER A 247 5.48 19.07 -7.12
N PRO A 248 5.99 19.48 -8.29
CA PRO A 248 5.68 20.78 -8.85
C PRO A 248 4.30 20.88 -9.50
N ASP A 249 3.74 19.77 -9.97
CA ASP A 249 2.54 19.78 -10.82
C ASP A 249 1.34 19.07 -10.16
N THR A 250 1.56 17.93 -9.54
CA THR A 250 0.51 17.14 -8.87
C THR A 250 1.01 16.53 -7.57
N PRO A 251 0.11 16.24 -6.59
CA PRO A 251 0.49 15.51 -5.39
C PRO A 251 1.10 14.13 -5.68
N LEU A 252 0.74 13.53 -6.81
CA LEU A 252 1.22 12.20 -7.21
C LEU A 252 2.69 12.19 -7.64
N ASP A 253 3.29 13.33 -8.00
CA ASP A 253 4.69 13.36 -8.43
C ASP A 253 5.61 12.89 -7.30
N ALA A 254 5.43 13.42 -6.07
CA ALA A 254 6.20 12.97 -4.92
C ALA A 254 5.87 11.52 -4.53
N VAL A 255 4.62 11.08 -4.66
CA VAL A 255 4.22 9.70 -4.34
C VAL A 255 4.89 8.70 -5.29
N ARG A 256 4.88 8.96 -6.60
CA ARG A 256 5.56 8.12 -7.60
C ARG A 256 7.07 8.04 -7.34
N ARG A 257 7.69 9.20 -7.06
CA ARG A 257 9.13 9.27 -6.83
C ARG A 257 9.53 8.61 -5.51
N PHE A 258 8.74 8.77 -4.44
CA PHE A 258 8.94 8.04 -3.20
C PHE A 258 8.80 6.53 -3.38
N THR A 259 7.77 6.09 -4.11
CA THR A 259 7.56 4.65 -4.40
C THR A 259 8.71 4.09 -5.22
N TRP A 260 9.19 4.82 -6.24
CA TRP A 260 10.38 4.46 -7.03
C TRP A 260 11.65 4.40 -6.17
N LEU A 261 11.86 5.41 -5.30
CA LEU A 261 13.02 5.50 -4.41
C LEU A 261 13.09 4.30 -3.46
N THR A 262 11.95 3.85 -2.97
CA THR A 262 11.85 2.80 -1.95
C THR A 262 11.59 1.41 -2.53
N GLY A 263 11.53 1.30 -3.84
CA GLY A 263 11.52 0.05 -4.58
C GLY A 263 10.20 -0.30 -5.22
N ARG A 264 10.31 -1.10 -6.26
CA ARG A 264 9.21 -1.50 -7.13
C ARG A 264 8.16 -2.31 -6.38
N PRO A 265 6.87 -1.91 -6.39
CA PRO A 265 5.79 -2.73 -5.85
C PRO A 265 5.72 -4.11 -6.53
N ALA A 266 5.52 -5.15 -5.73
CA ALA A 266 5.37 -6.50 -6.24
C ALA A 266 4.08 -6.63 -7.08
N TRP A 267 4.20 -7.25 -8.25
CA TRP A 267 3.03 -7.61 -9.04
C TRP A 267 2.55 -9.00 -8.64
N MET A 268 1.47 -9.03 -7.87
CA MET A 268 0.91 -10.23 -7.29
C MET A 268 0.21 -11.11 -8.33
N PRO A 269 0.04 -12.42 -8.06
CA PRO A 269 -0.79 -13.27 -8.90
C PRO A 269 -2.24 -12.73 -8.98
N ARG A 270 -2.88 -12.88 -10.14
CA ARG A 270 -4.22 -12.33 -10.40
C ARG A 270 -5.29 -12.89 -9.47
N TRP A 271 -5.17 -14.14 -9.03
CA TRP A 271 -6.09 -14.73 -8.07
C TRP A 271 -6.10 -13.99 -6.71
N GLY A 272 -5.00 -13.34 -6.33
CA GLY A 272 -4.93 -12.49 -5.12
C GLY A 272 -5.85 -11.26 -5.15
N LEU A 273 -6.49 -10.99 -6.31
CA LEU A 273 -7.53 -9.96 -6.46
C LEU A 273 -8.94 -10.52 -6.30
N GLY A 274 -9.14 -11.83 -6.30
CA GLY A 274 -10.44 -12.46 -6.08
C GLY A 274 -10.92 -12.32 -4.64
N TYR A 275 -12.12 -12.82 -4.36
CA TYR A 275 -12.63 -12.92 -3.00
C TYR A 275 -11.80 -13.93 -2.19
N SER A 276 -11.47 -13.54 -0.97
CA SER A 276 -10.82 -14.37 0.02
C SER A 276 -11.74 -14.58 1.22
N GLY A 277 -12.05 -15.84 1.54
CA GLY A 277 -12.68 -16.20 2.81
C GLY A 277 -11.64 -16.24 3.93
N SER A 278 -12.05 -15.95 5.15
CA SER A 278 -11.20 -16.11 6.35
C SER A 278 -12.04 -16.02 7.63
N THR A 279 -11.70 -16.82 8.63
CA THR A 279 -12.26 -16.70 9.98
C THR A 279 -11.41 -17.44 11.01
N MET A 280 -11.32 -16.90 12.23
CA MET A 280 -10.73 -17.60 13.38
C MET A 280 -11.57 -18.82 13.77
N THR A 281 -12.88 -18.68 13.74
CA THR A 281 -13.84 -19.70 14.27
C THR A 281 -13.68 -21.07 13.60
N TYR A 282 -13.40 -21.11 12.29
CA TYR A 282 -13.28 -22.40 11.59
C TYR A 282 -12.02 -23.16 12.00
N THR A 283 -10.88 -22.49 12.07
CA THR A 283 -9.62 -23.15 12.45
C THR A 283 -9.55 -23.49 13.94
N ASP A 284 -10.35 -22.81 14.78
CA ASP A 284 -10.45 -23.10 16.21
C ASP A 284 -11.43 -24.26 16.52
N ALA A 285 -12.32 -24.57 15.58
CA ALA A 285 -13.28 -25.68 15.75
C ALA A 285 -12.58 -27.03 15.94
N PRO A 286 -13.15 -27.94 16.76
CA PRO A 286 -12.58 -29.30 16.95
C PRO A 286 -12.53 -30.13 15.65
N ASN A 287 -13.49 -29.91 14.74
CA ASN A 287 -13.61 -30.54 13.43
C ASN A 287 -13.27 -29.55 12.30
N ALA A 288 -12.17 -28.77 12.45
CA ALA A 288 -11.83 -27.68 11.55
C ALA A 288 -11.74 -28.09 10.07
N GLN A 289 -11.15 -29.26 9.78
CA GLN A 289 -11.06 -29.75 8.39
C GLN A 289 -12.45 -29.94 7.75
N GLU A 290 -13.42 -30.45 8.48
CA GLU A 290 -14.80 -30.64 8.03
C GLU A 290 -15.51 -29.30 7.84
N ARG A 291 -15.40 -28.37 8.82
CA ARG A 291 -16.00 -27.05 8.78
C ARG A 291 -15.47 -26.23 7.59
N MET A 292 -14.20 -26.34 7.29
CA MET A 292 -13.61 -25.68 6.14
C MET A 292 -14.03 -26.33 4.81
N GLY A 293 -14.32 -27.64 4.79
CA GLY A 293 -14.94 -28.27 3.63
C GLY A 293 -16.36 -27.75 3.38
N GLU A 294 -17.15 -27.52 4.44
CA GLU A 294 -18.48 -26.90 4.33
C GLU A 294 -18.44 -25.51 3.69
N PHE A 295 -17.38 -24.71 3.92
CA PHE A 295 -17.23 -23.40 3.31
C PHE A 295 -17.28 -23.47 1.77
N ILE A 296 -16.61 -24.46 1.18
CA ILE A 296 -16.60 -24.68 -0.28
C ILE A 296 -18.01 -24.98 -0.78
N GLU A 297 -18.73 -25.88 -0.07
CA GLU A 297 -20.11 -26.25 -0.45
C GLU A 297 -21.07 -25.07 -0.32
N ARG A 298 -20.89 -24.22 0.70
CA ARG A 298 -21.68 -22.98 0.85
C ARG A 298 -21.38 -21.99 -0.27
N CYS A 299 -20.12 -21.82 -0.69
CA CYS A 299 -19.79 -21.03 -1.87
C CYS A 299 -20.51 -21.53 -3.11
N ARG A 300 -20.58 -22.86 -3.32
CA ARG A 300 -21.30 -23.48 -4.43
C ARG A 300 -22.81 -23.25 -4.34
N GLU A 301 -23.40 -23.53 -3.17
CA GLU A 301 -24.83 -23.38 -2.91
C GLU A 301 -25.33 -21.96 -3.23
N HIS A 302 -24.55 -20.96 -2.83
CA HIS A 302 -24.92 -19.54 -2.99
C HIS A 302 -24.31 -18.87 -4.22
N ASP A 303 -23.61 -19.63 -5.08
CA ASP A 303 -22.92 -19.14 -6.29
C ASP A 303 -21.94 -17.97 -5.97
N ILE A 304 -21.20 -18.10 -4.86
CA ILE A 304 -20.19 -17.16 -4.38
C ILE A 304 -18.83 -17.53 -4.98
N LEU A 305 -18.28 -16.67 -5.82
CA LEU A 305 -16.94 -16.83 -6.37
C LEU A 305 -15.89 -16.63 -5.27
N CYS A 306 -14.89 -17.51 -5.20
CA CYS A 306 -13.82 -17.45 -4.22
C CYS A 306 -12.51 -17.94 -4.85
N ASP A 307 -11.40 -17.24 -4.67
CA ASP A 307 -10.09 -17.59 -5.24
C ASP A 307 -9.08 -18.00 -4.17
N SER A 308 -9.29 -17.58 -2.93
CA SER A 308 -8.41 -17.97 -1.83
C SER A 308 -9.16 -18.07 -0.50
N PHE A 309 -8.57 -18.83 0.43
CA PHE A 309 -8.97 -18.83 1.82
C PHE A 309 -7.75 -18.59 2.72
N HIS A 310 -7.87 -17.61 3.62
CA HIS A 310 -6.83 -17.30 4.58
C HIS A 310 -7.00 -18.16 5.82
N LEU A 311 -6.09 -19.12 5.97
CA LEU A 311 -6.09 -20.10 7.05
C LEU A 311 -5.56 -19.46 8.34
N SER A 312 -6.44 -19.13 9.27
CA SER A 312 -6.09 -18.56 10.57
C SER A 312 -5.29 -19.54 11.44
N SER A 313 -4.57 -19.01 12.43
CA SER A 313 -3.56 -19.72 13.20
C SER A 313 -4.04 -20.94 14.02
N GLY A 314 -5.35 -21.15 14.17
CA GLY A 314 -5.93 -22.30 14.88
C GLY A 314 -5.50 -23.66 14.33
N TYR A 315 -5.09 -23.74 13.06
CA TYR A 315 -4.56 -24.98 12.46
C TYR A 315 -3.24 -25.44 13.09
N THR A 316 -2.50 -24.54 13.76
CA THR A 316 -1.21 -24.84 14.39
C THR A 316 -1.31 -25.27 15.85
N SER A 317 -2.54 -25.33 16.42
CA SER A 317 -2.70 -25.50 17.86
C SER A 317 -2.27 -26.87 18.38
N ILE A 318 -1.75 -26.89 19.61
CA ILE A 318 -1.59 -28.06 20.47
C ILE A 318 -2.31 -27.70 21.76
N GLY A 319 -3.42 -28.40 22.08
CA GLY A 319 -4.31 -27.93 23.13
C GLY A 319 -4.84 -26.53 22.86
N PRO A 320 -4.82 -25.61 23.83
CA PRO A 320 -5.32 -24.22 23.64
C PRO A 320 -4.34 -23.26 22.99
N LYS A 321 -3.05 -23.63 22.84
CA LYS A 321 -2.00 -22.74 22.36
C LYS A 321 -1.64 -23.02 20.90
N ARG A 322 -1.20 -21.97 20.18
CA ARG A 322 -0.81 -22.01 18.76
C ARG A 322 0.71 -22.04 18.61
N TYR A 323 1.20 -23.03 17.87
CA TYR A 323 2.63 -23.26 17.65
C TYR A 323 2.94 -23.16 16.16
N VAL A 324 3.59 -22.08 15.73
CA VAL A 324 3.91 -21.84 14.32
C VAL A 324 4.62 -23.07 13.70
N PHE A 325 4.29 -23.37 12.44
CA PHE A 325 4.80 -24.54 11.70
C PHE A 325 4.40 -25.91 12.23
N ASN A 326 3.42 -25.96 13.13
CA ASN A 326 2.78 -27.22 13.55
C ASN A 326 1.46 -27.42 12.79
N TRP A 327 1.05 -28.66 12.60
CA TRP A 327 -0.28 -29.03 12.17
C TRP A 327 -1.00 -29.77 13.30
N ASN A 328 -2.12 -29.25 13.72
CA ASN A 328 -3.00 -29.97 14.66
C ASN A 328 -3.67 -31.14 13.94
N ARG A 329 -3.17 -32.37 14.20
CA ARG A 329 -3.64 -33.58 13.53
C ARG A 329 -5.00 -34.06 14.01
N ASP A 330 -5.46 -33.61 15.16
CA ASP A 330 -6.84 -33.93 15.64
C ASP A 330 -7.85 -33.08 14.84
N LYS A 331 -7.51 -31.83 14.53
CA LYS A 331 -8.37 -30.92 13.76
C LYS A 331 -8.25 -31.12 12.24
N PHE A 332 -7.05 -31.47 11.77
CA PHE A 332 -6.70 -31.72 10.38
C PHE A 332 -6.04 -33.09 10.22
N PRO A 333 -6.82 -34.20 10.35
CA PRO A 333 -6.27 -35.54 10.27
C PRO A 333 -5.61 -35.85 8.92
N ASP A 334 -6.12 -35.27 7.84
CA ASP A 334 -5.55 -35.35 6.51
C ASP A 334 -5.29 -33.92 5.95
N ALA A 335 -4.25 -33.29 6.47
CA ALA A 335 -3.89 -31.93 6.04
C ALA A 335 -3.55 -31.86 4.55
N ARG A 336 -2.98 -32.91 3.94
CA ARG A 336 -2.66 -32.93 2.51
C ARG A 336 -3.94 -33.01 1.68
N GLY A 337 -4.81 -33.98 1.94
CA GLY A 337 -6.09 -34.09 1.24
C GLY A 337 -6.98 -32.88 1.44
N PHE A 338 -6.91 -32.21 2.60
CA PHE A 338 -7.57 -30.92 2.83
C PHE A 338 -7.09 -29.84 1.86
N VAL A 339 -5.78 -29.67 1.71
CA VAL A 339 -5.18 -28.66 0.79
C VAL A 339 -5.50 -29.01 -0.66
N ASP A 340 -5.34 -30.28 -1.04
CA ASP A 340 -5.64 -30.74 -2.40
C ASP A 340 -7.11 -30.49 -2.76
N GLY A 341 -8.05 -30.70 -1.82
CA GLY A 341 -9.47 -30.44 -2.01
C GLY A 341 -9.81 -28.97 -2.28
N TYR A 342 -9.10 -28.04 -1.69
CA TYR A 342 -9.22 -26.61 -2.00
C TYR A 342 -8.64 -26.28 -3.39
N LEU A 343 -7.45 -26.80 -3.70
CA LEU A 343 -6.78 -26.59 -4.99
C LEU A 343 -7.59 -27.15 -6.17
N GLU A 344 -8.21 -28.33 -6.02
CA GLU A 344 -9.09 -28.92 -7.03
C GLU A 344 -10.30 -28.04 -7.39
N ARG A 345 -10.71 -27.17 -6.47
CA ARG A 345 -11.78 -26.18 -6.67
C ARG A 345 -11.25 -24.81 -7.14
N GLY A 346 -9.94 -24.69 -7.41
CA GLY A 346 -9.30 -23.45 -7.79
C GLY A 346 -9.15 -22.43 -6.66
N ILE A 347 -9.33 -22.85 -5.40
CA ILE A 347 -9.19 -21.99 -4.21
C ILE A 347 -7.82 -22.23 -3.58
N ARG A 348 -7.02 -21.20 -3.44
CA ARG A 348 -5.68 -21.28 -2.86
C ARG A 348 -5.71 -20.95 -1.37
N LEU A 349 -4.90 -21.65 -0.58
CA LEU A 349 -4.76 -21.36 0.84
C LEU A 349 -3.60 -20.40 1.09
N CYS A 350 -3.81 -19.43 2.00
CA CYS A 350 -2.79 -18.53 2.52
C CYS A 350 -2.70 -18.72 4.03
N ALA A 351 -1.60 -19.31 4.51
CA ALA A 351 -1.51 -19.77 5.89
C ALA A 351 -0.87 -18.72 6.83
N ASN A 352 -1.48 -18.51 7.99
CA ASN A 352 -0.97 -17.64 9.05
C ASN A 352 0.31 -18.23 9.65
N ILE A 353 1.36 -17.38 9.72
CA ILE A 353 2.63 -17.69 10.36
C ILE A 353 3.09 -16.51 11.23
N LYS A 354 3.70 -16.82 12.37
CA LYS A 354 4.10 -15.86 13.39
C LYS A 354 5.59 -15.98 13.72
N PRO A 355 6.31 -14.88 13.99
CA PRO A 355 7.77 -14.89 14.16
C PRO A 355 8.24 -15.16 15.59
N CYS A 356 7.36 -15.60 16.47
CA CYS A 356 7.67 -15.86 17.88
C CYS A 356 7.47 -17.34 18.20
N LEU A 357 8.44 -17.95 18.85
CA LEU A 357 8.32 -19.30 19.39
C LEU A 357 7.93 -19.21 20.86
N LEU A 358 6.81 -19.87 21.23
CA LEU A 358 6.43 -20.00 22.62
C LEU A 358 7.48 -20.80 23.39
N ARG A 359 7.63 -20.54 24.68
CA ARG A 359 8.64 -21.19 25.53
C ARG A 359 8.57 -22.72 25.50
N ASP A 360 7.39 -23.28 25.36
CA ASP A 360 7.12 -24.72 25.27
C ASP A 360 6.94 -25.21 23.82
N HIS A 361 7.29 -24.38 22.82
CA HIS A 361 7.25 -24.79 21.41
C HIS A 361 8.17 -25.98 21.17
N PRO A 362 7.73 -27.03 20.43
CA PRO A 362 8.56 -28.23 20.18
C PRO A 362 9.96 -27.94 19.63
N ALA A 363 10.11 -26.88 18.79
CA ALA A 363 11.42 -26.48 18.23
C ALA A 363 12.16 -25.44 19.08
N PHE A 364 11.64 -25.00 20.24
CA PHE A 364 12.24 -23.89 21.00
C PHE A 364 13.66 -24.20 21.45
N ALA A 365 13.88 -25.37 22.08
CA ALA A 365 15.20 -25.73 22.59
C ALA A 365 16.27 -25.85 21.50
N GLU A 366 15.88 -26.30 20.30
CA GLU A 366 16.78 -26.34 19.14
C GLU A 366 17.09 -24.93 18.64
N ALA A 367 16.08 -24.08 18.46
CA ALA A 367 16.23 -22.70 18.03
C ALA A 367 17.09 -21.88 19.01
N ASP A 368 16.87 -22.05 20.31
CA ASP A 368 17.62 -21.41 21.37
C ASP A 368 19.10 -21.83 21.34
N LYS A 369 19.39 -23.14 21.31
CA LYS A 369 20.73 -23.67 21.20
C LYS A 369 21.46 -23.24 19.94
N ALA A 370 20.74 -23.08 18.83
CA ALA A 370 21.30 -22.63 17.56
C ALA A 370 21.48 -21.09 17.50
N GLY A 371 21.07 -20.33 18.52
CA GLY A 371 21.23 -18.88 18.56
C GLY A 371 20.31 -18.12 17.62
N LEU A 372 19.12 -18.67 17.32
CA LEU A 372 18.18 -18.08 16.34
C LEU A 372 17.26 -17.00 16.92
N LEU A 373 17.25 -16.83 18.25
CA LEU A 373 16.34 -15.94 18.95
C LEU A 373 16.99 -14.59 19.27
N VAL A 374 16.17 -13.56 19.36
CA VAL A 374 16.56 -12.26 19.96
C VAL A 374 16.99 -12.50 21.42
N ARG A 375 18.10 -11.90 21.85
CA ARG A 375 18.76 -12.11 23.13
C ARG A 375 18.69 -10.88 24.03
N ASP A 376 18.69 -11.08 25.34
CA ASP A 376 18.92 -10.01 26.30
C ASP A 376 20.44 -9.76 26.53
N ALA A 377 20.78 -8.81 27.40
CA ALA A 377 22.18 -8.49 27.72
C ALA A 377 22.95 -9.63 28.42
N HIS A 378 22.27 -10.64 28.94
CA HIS A 378 22.86 -11.82 29.59
C HIS A 378 23.03 -12.99 28.60
N GLY A 379 22.58 -12.82 27.37
CA GLY A 379 22.61 -13.85 26.33
C GLY A 379 21.47 -14.87 26.42
N GLU A 380 20.50 -14.62 27.30
CA GLU A 380 19.28 -15.41 27.40
C GLU A 380 18.25 -14.96 26.37
N PRO A 381 17.24 -15.79 25.98
CA PRO A 381 16.16 -15.35 25.13
C PRO A 381 15.47 -14.10 25.67
N ALA A 382 15.27 -13.08 24.84
CA ALA A 382 14.51 -11.88 25.21
C ALA A 382 13.02 -12.24 25.32
N TRP A 383 12.60 -12.57 26.52
CA TRP A 383 11.24 -13.04 26.79
C TRP A 383 10.20 -11.95 26.60
N VAL A 384 9.11 -12.29 25.93
CA VAL A 384 7.94 -11.44 25.71
C VAL A 384 6.65 -12.18 26.06
N GLN A 385 5.64 -11.46 26.53
CA GLN A 385 4.29 -11.98 26.54
C GLN A 385 3.81 -11.94 25.08
N PHE A 386 3.64 -13.10 24.47
CA PHE A 386 3.08 -13.24 23.15
C PHE A 386 1.62 -13.66 23.22
N TRP A 387 0.95 -13.89 22.09
CA TRP A 387 -0.49 -14.13 22.02
C TRP A 387 -1.01 -15.16 23.04
N ASP A 388 -0.53 -16.39 23.03
CA ASP A 388 -1.05 -17.46 23.90
C ASP A 388 -0.22 -17.68 25.18
N GLU A 389 1.06 -17.30 25.20
CA GLU A 389 2.01 -17.58 26.27
C GLU A 389 3.30 -16.77 26.11
N VAL A 390 4.16 -16.83 27.10
CA VAL A 390 5.52 -16.30 27.02
C VAL A 390 6.30 -17.00 25.92
N GLY A 391 7.01 -16.22 25.12
CA GLY A 391 7.86 -16.70 24.03
C GLY A 391 9.03 -15.79 23.74
N ALA A 392 9.77 -16.07 22.68
CA ALA A 392 10.84 -15.23 22.19
C ALA A 392 10.78 -15.10 20.66
N TYR A 393 11.08 -13.91 20.16
CA TYR A 393 11.12 -13.64 18.72
C TYR A 393 12.34 -14.26 18.06
N LEU A 394 12.15 -14.76 16.85
CA LEU A 394 13.22 -15.12 15.93
C LEU A 394 13.95 -13.87 15.44
N ASP A 395 15.27 -13.91 15.36
CA ASP A 395 16.11 -12.80 14.90
C ASP A 395 16.44 -12.93 13.41
N PHE A 396 15.68 -12.25 12.56
CA PHE A 396 15.86 -12.30 11.10
C PHE A 396 17.10 -11.56 10.60
N THR A 397 17.87 -10.88 11.45
CA THR A 397 19.20 -10.37 11.09
C THR A 397 20.28 -11.43 11.20
N ASN A 398 19.93 -12.61 11.71
CA ASN A 398 20.79 -13.79 11.70
C ASN A 398 20.51 -14.64 10.46
N PRO A 399 21.49 -14.86 9.55
CA PRO A 399 21.31 -15.70 8.37
C PRO A 399 20.84 -17.13 8.66
N ASP A 400 21.26 -17.70 9.80
CA ASP A 400 20.84 -19.05 10.21
C ASP A 400 19.37 -19.09 10.58
N THR A 401 18.84 -18.01 11.18
CA THR A 401 17.40 -17.86 11.43
C THR A 401 16.62 -17.81 10.12
N VAL A 402 17.12 -17.08 9.13
CA VAL A 402 16.48 -17.01 7.80
C VAL A 402 16.47 -18.37 7.13
N ALA A 403 17.56 -19.11 7.20
CA ALA A 403 17.63 -20.47 6.66
C ALA A 403 16.65 -21.41 7.37
N TRP A 404 16.59 -21.35 8.70
CA TRP A 404 15.64 -22.11 9.52
C TRP A 404 14.20 -21.78 9.16
N TRP A 405 13.86 -20.48 9.05
CA TRP A 405 12.52 -20.01 8.68
C TRP A 405 12.09 -20.54 7.32
N LYS A 406 12.96 -20.40 6.30
CA LYS A 406 12.67 -20.88 4.94
C LYS A 406 12.43 -22.39 4.91
N ALA A 407 13.24 -23.16 5.64
CA ALA A 407 13.04 -24.60 5.75
C ALA A 407 11.69 -24.96 6.38
N HIS A 408 11.28 -24.27 7.44
CA HIS A 408 10.02 -24.50 8.12
C HIS A 408 8.81 -24.08 7.28
N VAL A 409 8.87 -22.93 6.59
CA VAL A 409 7.85 -22.51 5.61
C VAL A 409 7.69 -23.59 4.52
N LYS A 410 8.84 -24.10 4.01
CA LYS A 410 8.81 -25.16 3.01
C LYS A 410 8.12 -26.41 3.53
N HIS A 411 8.59 -26.94 4.65
CA HIS A 411 8.10 -28.24 5.15
C HIS A 411 6.68 -28.19 5.72
N ALA A 412 6.31 -27.09 6.39
CA ALA A 412 4.99 -26.99 6.99
C ALA A 412 3.90 -26.53 6.00
N LEU A 413 4.24 -25.82 4.94
CA LEU A 413 3.28 -25.19 4.03
C LEU A 413 3.50 -25.56 2.57
N LEU A 414 4.66 -25.23 1.99
CA LEU A 414 4.87 -25.35 0.55
C LEU A 414 4.83 -26.81 0.08
N ASP A 415 5.40 -27.74 0.86
CA ASP A 415 5.36 -29.19 0.58
C ASP A 415 3.92 -29.76 0.68
N TYR A 416 2.99 -29.05 1.33
CA TYR A 416 1.56 -29.39 1.35
C TYR A 416 0.78 -28.77 0.18
N GLY A 417 1.38 -27.87 -0.61
CA GLY A 417 0.70 -27.14 -1.70
C GLY A 417 0.15 -25.77 -1.28
N ILE A 418 0.43 -25.31 -0.06
CA ILE A 418 0.08 -23.95 0.38
C ILE A 418 1.18 -22.99 -0.08
N ALA A 419 0.98 -22.35 -1.25
CA ALA A 419 1.98 -21.51 -1.90
C ALA A 419 1.96 -20.04 -1.45
N ALA A 420 1.19 -19.71 -0.41
CA ALA A 420 1.02 -18.34 0.07
C ALA A 420 1.17 -18.27 1.60
N THR A 421 1.73 -17.17 2.10
CA THR A 421 1.96 -16.95 3.53
C THR A 421 1.30 -15.69 4.04
N TRP A 422 0.74 -15.76 5.24
CA TRP A 422 0.16 -14.64 5.98
C TRP A 422 1.04 -14.36 7.19
N ASN A 423 1.92 -13.33 7.06
CA ASN A 423 2.82 -12.90 8.12
C ASN A 423 2.04 -12.04 9.12
N ASP A 424 1.81 -12.61 10.29
CA ASP A 424 0.95 -12.05 11.32
C ASP A 424 1.69 -11.90 12.66
N ASN A 425 1.22 -11.03 13.54
CA ASN A 425 1.86 -10.66 14.82
C ASN A 425 3.37 -10.39 14.67
N ASN A 426 3.72 -9.70 13.59
CA ASN A 426 5.09 -9.41 13.23
C ASN A 426 5.51 -7.95 13.50
N GLU A 427 4.93 -7.35 14.52
CA GLU A 427 5.24 -6.02 15.04
C GLU A 427 6.58 -6.00 15.79
N PHE A 428 7.06 -7.16 16.22
CA PHE A 428 8.25 -7.32 17.04
C PHE A 428 8.19 -6.47 18.32
N GLU A 429 7.16 -6.70 19.12
CA GLU A 429 6.93 -6.02 20.39
C GLU A 429 7.88 -6.53 21.48
N VAL A 430 9.16 -6.22 21.32
CA VAL A 430 10.19 -6.53 22.30
C VAL A 430 10.36 -5.34 23.25
N TRP A 431 9.84 -5.48 24.46
CA TRP A 431 9.82 -4.42 25.48
C TRP A 431 11.04 -4.42 26.40
N THR A 432 11.88 -5.45 26.34
CA THR A 432 13.12 -5.55 27.09
C THR A 432 14.12 -4.51 26.57
N PRO A 433 14.49 -3.48 27.34
CA PRO A 433 15.32 -2.37 26.83
C PRO A 433 16.70 -2.78 26.36
N ASP A 434 17.23 -3.85 26.92
CA ASP A 434 18.54 -4.44 26.66
C ASP A 434 18.47 -5.69 25.76
N ALA A 435 17.41 -5.82 24.97
CA ALA A 435 17.34 -6.85 23.94
C ALA A 435 18.19 -6.48 22.71
N PHE A 436 18.96 -7.47 22.21
CA PHE A 436 19.84 -7.31 21.08
C PHE A 436 19.51 -8.29 19.96
N ALA A 437 19.63 -7.79 18.73
CA ALA A 437 19.67 -8.59 17.50
C ALA A 437 21.13 -8.86 17.09
N GLN A 438 21.36 -9.95 16.38
CA GLN A 438 22.67 -10.36 15.87
C GLN A 438 23.26 -9.36 14.86
N GLY A 439 22.39 -8.65 14.11
CA GLY A 439 22.77 -7.52 13.28
C GLY A 439 23.78 -7.84 12.19
N PHE A 440 23.65 -9.00 11.52
CA PHE A 440 24.59 -9.42 10.47
C PHE A 440 26.05 -9.49 10.96
N GLY A 441 26.25 -9.89 12.24
CA GLY A 441 27.55 -9.94 12.90
C GLY A 441 27.98 -8.64 13.61
N LYS A 442 27.13 -7.62 13.65
CA LYS A 442 27.29 -6.36 14.40
C LYS A 442 26.07 -6.14 15.27
N PRO A 443 26.02 -6.73 16.48
CA PRO A 443 24.86 -6.65 17.34
C PRO A 443 24.40 -5.22 17.59
N TYR A 444 23.09 -5.00 17.59
CA TYR A 444 22.45 -3.73 17.89
C TYR A 444 21.23 -3.92 18.81
N PRO A 445 20.88 -2.91 19.63
CA PRO A 445 19.66 -2.95 20.44
C PRO A 445 18.41 -3.00 19.54
N VAL A 446 17.53 -3.98 19.75
CA VAL A 446 16.33 -4.18 18.90
C VAL A 446 15.46 -2.91 18.84
N ARG A 447 15.39 -2.12 19.91
CA ARG A 447 14.65 -0.84 19.96
C ARG A 447 15.10 0.18 18.90
N GLU A 448 16.33 0.06 18.37
CA GLU A 448 16.86 1.01 17.40
C GLU A 448 16.39 0.70 15.97
N ALA A 449 15.98 -0.54 15.69
CA ALA A 449 15.59 -0.96 14.35
C ALA A 449 14.63 -2.18 14.34
N LYS A 450 13.65 -2.26 15.25
CA LYS A 450 12.74 -3.43 15.31
C LYS A 450 11.94 -3.67 14.02
N VAL A 451 11.60 -2.61 13.30
CA VAL A 451 10.87 -2.72 12.02
C VAL A 451 11.66 -3.46 10.94
N LEU A 452 13.00 -3.53 11.07
CA LEU A 452 13.85 -4.32 10.18
C LEU A 452 13.52 -5.81 10.27
N GLN A 453 13.27 -6.32 11.48
CA GLN A 453 12.87 -7.71 11.71
C GLN A 453 11.60 -8.07 10.91
N THR A 454 10.62 -7.18 10.92
CA THR A 454 9.37 -7.32 10.15
C THR A 454 9.64 -7.42 8.64
N GLN A 455 10.51 -6.54 8.12
CA GLN A 455 10.86 -6.53 6.69
C GLN A 455 11.63 -7.79 6.27
N LEU A 456 12.56 -8.23 7.09
CA LEU A 456 13.36 -9.42 6.81
C LEU A 456 12.55 -10.71 6.91
N MET A 457 11.54 -10.77 7.81
CA MET A 457 10.57 -11.87 7.84
C MET A 457 9.77 -11.96 6.54
N MET A 458 9.23 -10.82 6.04
CA MET A 458 8.53 -10.79 4.75
C MET A 458 9.44 -11.28 3.61
N ARG A 459 10.67 -10.79 3.58
CA ARG A 459 11.67 -11.21 2.58
C ARG A 459 11.97 -12.70 2.68
N ALA A 460 12.22 -13.23 3.87
CA ALA A 460 12.49 -14.65 4.08
C ALA A 460 11.31 -15.54 3.63
N SER A 461 10.07 -15.11 3.90
CA SER A 461 8.86 -15.81 3.47
C SER A 461 8.70 -15.80 1.94
N ARG A 462 8.97 -14.66 1.28
CA ARG A 462 9.00 -14.56 -0.19
C ARG A 462 10.07 -15.46 -0.80
N ASP A 463 11.26 -15.41 -0.24
CA ASP A 463 12.42 -16.15 -0.77
C ASP A 463 12.18 -17.66 -0.64
N ALA A 464 11.55 -18.13 0.46
CA ALA A 464 11.11 -19.50 0.59
C ALA A 464 10.18 -19.94 -0.56
N GLN A 465 9.18 -19.10 -0.90
CA GLN A 465 8.26 -19.38 -2.00
C GLN A 465 8.99 -19.40 -3.35
N ARG A 466 9.89 -18.43 -3.61
CA ARG A 466 10.68 -18.36 -4.86
C ARG A 466 11.64 -19.53 -5.03
N GLU A 467 12.27 -19.96 -3.95
CA GLU A 467 13.17 -21.12 -3.97
C GLU A 467 12.42 -22.44 -4.21
N HIS A 468 11.19 -22.55 -3.67
CA HIS A 468 10.36 -23.73 -3.87
C HIS A 468 9.73 -23.79 -5.27
N ALA A 469 9.26 -22.67 -5.79
CA ALA A 469 8.60 -22.56 -7.10
C ALA A 469 9.11 -21.33 -7.89
N PRO A 470 10.33 -21.42 -8.51
CA PRO A 470 11.01 -20.27 -9.10
C PRO A 470 10.26 -19.58 -10.24
N SER A 471 9.35 -20.26 -10.90
CA SER A 471 8.52 -19.70 -11.97
C SER A 471 7.24 -19.02 -11.45
N ALA A 472 6.78 -19.35 -10.24
CA ALA A 472 5.54 -18.79 -9.69
C ALA A 472 5.78 -17.41 -9.09
N ARG A 473 4.77 -16.54 -9.17
CA ARG A 473 4.76 -15.28 -8.40
C ARG A 473 4.49 -15.57 -6.93
N PRO A 474 5.34 -15.11 -6.02
CA PRO A 474 5.05 -15.19 -4.60
C PRO A 474 3.77 -14.41 -4.24
N PHE A 475 3.04 -14.93 -3.28
CA PHE A 475 1.93 -14.20 -2.67
C PHE A 475 2.09 -14.22 -1.14
N LEU A 476 2.21 -13.03 -0.60
CA LEU A 476 2.33 -12.82 0.83
C LEU A 476 1.34 -11.76 1.29
N VAL A 477 0.77 -11.99 2.47
CA VAL A 477 0.03 -10.97 3.21
C VAL A 477 0.83 -10.63 4.47
N SER A 478 0.95 -9.36 4.84
CA SER A 478 1.61 -8.97 6.09
C SER A 478 0.82 -7.91 6.84
N ARG A 479 0.68 -8.09 8.16
CA ARG A 479 0.02 -7.13 9.04
C ARG A 479 0.89 -5.91 9.28
N SER A 480 2.07 -6.15 9.80
CA SER A 480 3.04 -5.11 10.07
C SER A 480 4.00 -4.90 8.91
N GLY A 481 4.68 -3.75 8.88
CA GLY A 481 5.65 -3.41 7.87
C GLY A 481 6.28 -2.04 8.07
N GLY A 482 7.17 -1.71 7.16
CA GLY A 482 7.85 -0.42 7.08
C GLY A 482 8.06 0.01 5.63
N VAL A 483 8.87 1.04 5.42
CA VAL A 483 9.23 1.52 4.08
C VAL A 483 9.87 0.39 3.26
N GLY A 484 9.38 0.14 2.07
CA GLY A 484 9.83 -0.94 1.21
C GLY A 484 8.98 -2.22 1.30
N MET A 485 7.99 -2.29 2.20
CA MET A 485 7.09 -3.45 2.30
C MET A 485 6.32 -3.73 0.99
N GLN A 486 6.04 -2.70 0.20
CA GLN A 486 5.35 -2.83 -1.09
C GLN A 486 6.09 -3.76 -2.07
N ARG A 487 7.39 -3.98 -1.88
CA ARG A 487 8.21 -4.89 -2.69
C ARG A 487 7.84 -6.36 -2.50
N TYR A 488 7.12 -6.68 -1.43
CA TYR A 488 6.91 -8.07 -0.99
C TYR A 488 5.45 -8.47 -0.86
N VAL A 489 4.57 -7.57 -0.36
CA VAL A 489 3.31 -8.00 0.24
C VAL A 489 2.08 -7.26 -0.28
N GLN A 490 0.94 -7.95 -0.19
CA GLN A 490 -0.37 -7.37 0.02
C GLN A 490 -0.54 -7.12 1.53
N THR A 491 -1.22 -6.07 1.94
CA THR A 491 -1.40 -5.76 3.36
C THR A 491 -2.85 -5.46 3.71
N TRP A 492 -3.17 -5.55 5.00
CA TRP A 492 -4.43 -5.05 5.55
C TRP A 492 -4.14 -4.13 6.74
N SER A 493 -5.15 -3.44 7.22
CA SER A 493 -5.02 -2.49 8.32
C SER A 493 -5.05 -3.13 9.71
N GLY A 494 -4.82 -4.44 9.83
CA GLY A 494 -4.88 -5.15 11.11
C GLY A 494 -6.32 -5.32 11.61
N ASP A 495 -6.46 -5.49 12.90
CA ASP A 495 -7.66 -5.97 13.59
C ASP A 495 -8.62 -4.81 13.89
N ASN A 496 -9.41 -4.40 12.92
CA ASN A 496 -10.35 -3.28 13.00
C ASN A 496 -11.64 -3.64 13.77
N THR A 497 -12.24 -2.66 14.43
CA THR A 497 -13.52 -2.83 15.13
C THR A 497 -14.72 -2.68 14.18
N THR A 498 -15.73 -3.51 14.37
CA THR A 498 -16.97 -3.48 13.58
C THR A 498 -17.80 -2.23 13.89
N SER A 499 -17.84 -1.27 12.96
CA SER A 499 -18.71 -0.09 13.05
C SER A 499 -18.80 0.68 11.73
N TRP A 500 -19.82 1.52 11.56
CA TRP A 500 -19.93 2.49 10.46
C TRP A 500 -18.77 3.50 10.48
N GLU A 501 -18.32 3.91 11.67
CA GLU A 501 -17.17 4.80 11.82
C GLU A 501 -15.90 4.14 11.27
N THR A 502 -15.67 2.88 11.58
CA THR A 502 -14.53 2.14 11.07
C THR A 502 -14.58 2.00 9.54
N LEU A 503 -15.72 1.66 8.96
CA LEU A 503 -15.88 1.62 7.49
C LEU A 503 -15.45 2.94 6.86
N ARG A 504 -15.95 4.08 7.39
CA ARG A 504 -15.60 5.41 6.89
C ARG A 504 -14.10 5.72 7.01
N TYR A 505 -13.53 5.55 8.19
CA TYR A 505 -12.13 5.94 8.42
C TYR A 505 -11.12 4.95 7.84
N ASN A 506 -11.49 3.69 7.61
CA ASN A 506 -10.67 2.76 6.86
C ASN A 506 -10.49 3.19 5.38
N ILE A 507 -11.49 3.81 4.75
CA ILE A 507 -11.32 4.40 3.42
C ILE A 507 -10.19 5.44 3.43
N ARG A 508 -10.21 6.37 4.39
CA ARG A 508 -9.19 7.42 4.54
C ARG A 508 -7.81 6.84 4.88
N MET A 509 -7.77 5.79 5.70
CA MET A 509 -6.54 5.06 6.02
C MET A 509 -5.94 4.39 4.77
N GLY A 510 -6.78 3.75 3.96
CA GLY A 510 -6.37 3.16 2.69
C GLY A 510 -5.81 4.19 1.70
N LEU A 511 -6.44 5.35 1.58
CA LEU A 511 -5.94 6.47 0.78
C LEU A 511 -4.60 7.00 1.32
N GLY A 512 -4.45 7.08 2.65
CA GLY A 512 -3.18 7.49 3.29
C GLY A 512 -2.04 6.52 3.01
N LEU A 513 -2.29 5.20 3.04
CA LEU A 513 -1.34 4.16 2.66
C LEU A 513 -0.95 4.26 1.18
N ALA A 514 -1.93 4.44 0.30
CA ALA A 514 -1.70 4.59 -1.14
C ALA A 514 -0.82 5.82 -1.45
N LEU A 515 -1.07 6.95 -0.77
CA LEU A 515 -0.22 8.15 -0.86
C LEU A 515 1.16 7.96 -0.19
N SER A 516 1.38 6.86 0.50
CA SER A 516 2.66 6.47 1.12
C SER A 516 3.34 5.31 0.38
N GLY A 517 3.00 5.08 -0.90
CA GLY A 517 3.64 4.10 -1.77
C GLY A 517 3.17 2.65 -1.59
N VAL A 518 2.18 2.40 -0.73
CA VAL A 518 1.62 1.06 -0.50
C VAL A 518 0.23 0.98 -1.11
N SER A 519 0.14 0.44 -2.32
CA SER A 519 -1.10 0.41 -3.10
C SER A 519 -1.89 -0.91 -2.98
N ASN A 520 -1.23 -2.03 -2.66
CA ASN A 520 -1.89 -3.33 -2.56
C ASN A 520 -2.44 -3.56 -1.16
N ILE A 521 -3.55 -2.90 -0.86
CA ILE A 521 -4.14 -2.81 0.47
C ILE A 521 -5.62 -3.22 0.48
N GLY A 522 -6.12 -3.49 1.68
CA GLY A 522 -7.54 -3.61 2.02
C GLY A 522 -7.73 -3.61 3.53
N HIS A 523 -8.94 -3.92 3.95
CA HIS A 523 -9.33 -3.98 5.34
C HIS A 523 -10.11 -5.27 5.57
N ASP A 524 -10.25 -5.71 6.82
CA ASP A 524 -11.13 -6.84 7.11
C ASP A 524 -12.59 -6.38 6.95
N ILE A 525 -13.24 -6.95 5.94
CA ILE A 525 -14.60 -6.56 5.54
C ILE A 525 -15.59 -7.10 6.56
N GLY A 526 -16.44 -6.22 7.03
CA GLY A 526 -17.41 -6.50 8.09
C GLY A 526 -16.90 -6.17 9.49
N GLY A 527 -15.59 -5.88 9.63
CA GLY A 527 -14.88 -5.69 10.89
C GLY A 527 -14.36 -7.01 11.45
N PHE A 528 -13.17 -6.96 12.07
CA PHE A 528 -12.53 -8.13 12.66
C PHE A 528 -13.04 -8.40 14.08
N ALA A 529 -12.99 -7.38 14.96
CA ALA A 529 -13.34 -7.49 16.37
C ALA A 529 -14.62 -6.73 16.73
N GLY A 530 -15.23 -7.08 17.84
CA GLY A 530 -16.45 -6.44 18.33
C GLY A 530 -17.73 -7.19 17.94
N PRO A 531 -18.88 -6.51 17.89
CA PRO A 531 -20.16 -7.16 17.59
C PRO A 531 -20.24 -7.56 16.11
N ALA A 532 -21.07 -8.55 15.81
CA ALA A 532 -21.43 -8.87 14.44
C ALA A 532 -21.98 -7.63 13.70
N PRO A 533 -21.61 -7.37 12.42
CA PRO A 533 -22.12 -6.26 11.65
C PRO A 533 -23.64 -6.44 11.41
N SER A 534 -24.39 -5.33 11.32
CA SER A 534 -25.75 -5.43 10.80
C SER A 534 -25.76 -5.87 9.32
N PRO A 535 -26.87 -6.43 8.80
CA PRO A 535 -26.96 -6.81 7.40
C PRO A 535 -26.58 -5.68 6.44
N GLU A 536 -27.06 -4.48 6.69
CA GLU A 536 -26.72 -3.30 5.87
C GLU A 536 -25.22 -2.97 5.96
N LEU A 537 -24.66 -2.93 7.16
CA LEU A 537 -23.23 -2.62 7.35
C LEU A 537 -22.34 -3.62 6.61
N LEU A 538 -22.66 -4.93 6.71
CA LEU A 538 -21.90 -5.97 6.01
C LEU A 538 -21.95 -5.76 4.49
N VAL A 539 -23.13 -5.57 3.90
CA VAL A 539 -23.28 -5.36 2.46
C VAL A 539 -22.55 -4.08 2.01
N ARG A 540 -22.68 -2.98 2.75
CA ARG A 540 -21.99 -1.70 2.42
C ARG A 540 -20.48 -1.83 2.55
N TRP A 541 -19.99 -2.63 3.49
CA TRP A 541 -18.55 -2.89 3.62
C TRP A 541 -18.03 -3.75 2.47
N VAL A 542 -18.78 -4.79 2.08
CA VAL A 542 -18.48 -5.57 0.87
C VAL A 542 -18.49 -4.66 -0.36
N ALA A 543 -19.48 -3.79 -0.52
CA ALA A 543 -19.57 -2.85 -1.63
C ALA A 543 -18.37 -1.88 -1.72
N CYS A 544 -17.85 -1.44 -0.57
CA CYS A 544 -16.61 -0.66 -0.50
C CYS A 544 -15.38 -1.53 -0.84
N GLY A 545 -15.30 -2.73 -0.27
CA GLY A 545 -14.20 -3.67 -0.46
C GLY A 545 -13.99 -4.11 -1.91
N VAL A 546 -15.06 -4.13 -2.74
CA VAL A 546 -14.97 -4.45 -4.18
C VAL A 546 -13.87 -3.63 -4.90
N PHE A 547 -13.58 -2.42 -4.44
CA PHE A 547 -12.62 -1.51 -5.06
C PHE A 547 -11.22 -1.54 -4.44
N MET A 548 -11.06 -2.21 -3.30
CA MET A 548 -9.76 -2.36 -2.65
C MET A 548 -8.97 -3.52 -3.28
N PRO A 549 -7.65 -3.43 -3.49
CA PRO A 549 -6.87 -4.56 -4.02
C PRO A 549 -7.03 -5.84 -3.20
N ARG A 550 -6.91 -5.79 -1.88
CA ARG A 550 -7.26 -6.91 -1.00
C ARG A 550 -8.76 -6.91 -0.74
N PHE A 551 -9.40 -8.03 -1.04
CA PHE A 551 -10.85 -8.24 -0.89
C PHE A 551 -11.12 -9.48 -0.04
N SER A 552 -11.15 -9.32 1.29
CA SER A 552 -11.30 -10.42 2.25
C SER A 552 -12.34 -10.10 3.30
N ILE A 553 -13.31 -11.00 3.48
CA ILE A 553 -14.19 -11.03 4.64
C ILE A 553 -13.47 -11.83 5.71
N HIS A 554 -13.20 -11.21 6.85
CA HIS A 554 -12.49 -11.85 7.97
C HIS A 554 -13.03 -11.32 9.29
N SER A 555 -13.21 -12.22 10.28
CA SER A 555 -13.77 -11.84 11.57
C SER A 555 -13.34 -12.74 12.72
N TRP A 556 -13.43 -12.15 13.90
CA TRP A 556 -13.43 -12.79 15.20
C TRP A 556 -14.42 -12.06 16.11
N ASN A 557 -15.72 -12.25 15.84
CA ASN A 557 -16.79 -11.55 16.53
C ASN A 557 -16.91 -11.98 18.01
N ASP A 558 -17.29 -11.04 18.88
CA ASP A 558 -17.41 -11.26 20.33
C ASP A 558 -18.42 -12.36 20.69
N ASP A 559 -19.43 -12.57 19.86
CA ASP A 559 -20.48 -13.59 20.02
C ASP A 559 -20.18 -14.91 19.31
N ALA A 560 -18.94 -15.09 18.81
CA ALA A 560 -18.49 -16.24 18.04
C ALA A 560 -19.25 -16.48 16.72
N THR A 561 -20.04 -15.50 16.24
CA THR A 561 -20.58 -15.54 14.87
C THR A 561 -19.46 -15.30 13.85
N VAL A 562 -19.72 -15.63 12.59
CA VAL A 562 -18.75 -15.52 11.50
C VAL A 562 -19.29 -14.58 10.44
N ASN A 563 -18.48 -13.58 10.06
CA ASN A 563 -18.79 -12.75 8.91
C ASN A 563 -18.58 -13.56 7.63
N GLU A 564 -19.66 -13.85 6.93
CA GLU A 564 -19.64 -14.64 5.70
C GLU A 564 -20.68 -14.09 4.70
N PRO A 565 -20.53 -14.35 3.40
CA PRO A 565 -21.48 -13.89 2.40
C PRO A 565 -22.94 -14.32 2.64
N TRP A 566 -23.16 -15.45 3.33
CA TRP A 566 -24.46 -16.04 3.64
C TRP A 566 -24.90 -15.85 5.08
N MET A 567 -24.15 -15.05 5.88
CA MET A 567 -24.48 -14.81 7.29
C MET A 567 -25.92 -14.30 7.47
N TYR A 568 -26.41 -13.51 6.53
CA TYR A 568 -27.78 -12.99 6.52
C TYR A 568 -28.49 -13.41 5.23
N PRO A 569 -29.45 -14.38 5.30
CA PRO A 569 -30.12 -14.88 4.10
C PRO A 569 -30.75 -13.80 3.22
N GLN A 570 -31.29 -12.73 3.84
CA GLN A 570 -31.87 -11.59 3.12
C GLN A 570 -30.85 -10.70 2.39
N ALA A 571 -29.55 -10.81 2.70
CA ALA A 571 -28.47 -10.01 2.12
C ALA A 571 -27.54 -10.84 1.21
N THR A 572 -27.66 -12.17 1.22
CA THR A 572 -26.77 -13.09 0.45
C THR A 572 -26.77 -12.77 -1.03
N GLY A 573 -27.94 -12.48 -1.62
CA GLY A 573 -28.05 -12.15 -3.05
C GLY A 573 -27.30 -10.87 -3.42
N GLN A 574 -27.38 -9.82 -2.60
CA GLN A 574 -26.66 -8.58 -2.80
C GLN A 574 -25.15 -8.76 -2.68
N ILE A 575 -24.69 -9.55 -1.69
CA ILE A 575 -23.28 -9.86 -1.52
C ILE A 575 -22.76 -10.66 -2.71
N ALA A 576 -23.53 -11.64 -3.20
CA ALA A 576 -23.17 -12.42 -4.40
C ALA A 576 -23.01 -11.52 -5.63
N ALA A 577 -23.96 -10.56 -5.83
CA ALA A 577 -23.89 -9.60 -6.92
C ALA A 577 -22.64 -8.70 -6.83
N LEU A 578 -22.28 -8.23 -5.63
CA LEU A 578 -21.10 -7.42 -5.38
C LEU A 578 -19.80 -8.22 -5.61
N ILE A 579 -19.74 -9.47 -5.19
CA ILE A 579 -18.60 -10.34 -5.48
C ILE A 579 -18.49 -10.54 -7.00
N LYS A 580 -19.59 -10.77 -7.73
CA LYS A 580 -19.57 -10.85 -9.20
C LYS A 580 -19.13 -9.53 -9.84
N LEU A 581 -19.51 -8.38 -9.30
CA LEU A 581 -18.99 -7.07 -9.73
C LEU A 581 -17.47 -7.00 -9.56
N ARG A 582 -16.92 -7.50 -8.43
CA ARG A 582 -15.47 -7.62 -8.23
C ARG A 582 -14.81 -8.39 -9.35
N TYR A 583 -15.31 -9.58 -9.68
CA TYR A 583 -14.74 -10.41 -10.75
C TYR A 583 -14.89 -9.78 -12.14
N ARG A 584 -15.94 -8.99 -12.36
CA ARG A 584 -16.09 -8.18 -13.56
C ARG A 584 -15.00 -7.09 -13.66
N LEU A 585 -14.56 -6.50 -12.53
CA LEU A 585 -13.56 -5.43 -12.46
C LEU A 585 -12.12 -5.94 -12.34
N ILE A 586 -11.86 -7.23 -12.14
CA ILE A 586 -10.49 -7.78 -12.00
C ILE A 586 -9.56 -7.33 -13.14
N PRO A 587 -9.93 -7.30 -14.42
CA PRO A 587 -9.03 -6.82 -15.47
C PRO A 587 -8.58 -5.37 -15.28
N TYR A 588 -9.46 -4.49 -14.79
CA TYR A 588 -9.12 -3.11 -14.50
C TYR A 588 -8.21 -2.99 -13.26
N LEU A 589 -8.55 -3.69 -12.17
CA LEU A 589 -7.71 -3.71 -10.96
C LEU A 589 -6.32 -4.30 -11.22
N TYR A 590 -6.25 -5.33 -12.06
CA TYR A 590 -4.99 -5.96 -12.43
C TYR A 590 -4.11 -5.02 -13.26
N GLU A 591 -4.72 -4.24 -14.18
CA GLU A 591 -4.04 -3.17 -14.89
C GLU A 591 -3.52 -2.08 -13.93
N LEU A 592 -4.30 -1.68 -12.93
CA LEU A 592 -3.87 -0.68 -11.97
C LEU A 592 -2.70 -1.16 -11.10
N LEU A 593 -2.70 -2.44 -10.69
CA LEU A 593 -1.54 -3.02 -10.01
C LEU A 593 -0.32 -3.11 -10.94
N TRP A 594 -0.52 -3.41 -12.22
CA TRP A 594 0.55 -3.34 -13.22
C TRP A 594 1.13 -1.93 -13.32
N GLN A 595 0.28 -0.90 -13.40
CA GLN A 595 0.72 0.50 -13.42
C GLN A 595 1.47 0.87 -12.14
N SER A 596 1.04 0.37 -10.99
CA SER A 596 1.76 0.56 -9.71
C SER A 596 3.17 -0.05 -9.77
N THR A 597 3.32 -1.21 -10.38
CA THR A 597 4.62 -1.88 -10.53
C THR A 597 5.53 -1.19 -11.57
N GLN A 598 4.98 -0.66 -12.67
CA GLN A 598 5.76 -0.12 -13.78
C GLN A 598 5.96 1.41 -13.71
N ALA A 599 4.90 2.13 -13.31
CA ALA A 599 4.87 3.58 -13.28
C ALA A 599 4.77 4.16 -11.86
N TYR A 600 4.75 3.29 -10.83
CA TYR A 600 4.65 3.67 -9.41
C TYR A 600 3.37 4.42 -9.08
N GLU A 601 2.33 4.24 -9.89
CA GLU A 601 1.04 4.89 -9.71
C GLU A 601 0.26 4.26 -8.55
N PRO A 602 -0.32 5.04 -7.63
CA PRO A 602 -1.20 4.49 -6.62
C PRO A 602 -2.51 3.99 -7.24
N VAL A 603 -2.98 2.83 -6.78
CA VAL A 603 -4.25 2.23 -7.24
C VAL A 603 -5.45 3.03 -6.75
N LEU A 604 -5.46 3.35 -5.45
CA LEU A 604 -6.46 4.22 -4.83
C LEU A 604 -5.91 5.63 -4.70
N ARG A 605 -6.74 6.64 -4.97
CA ARG A 605 -6.33 8.04 -4.91
C ARG A 605 -7.44 8.89 -4.30
N PRO A 606 -7.13 9.90 -3.47
CA PRO A 606 -8.10 10.94 -3.16
C PRO A 606 -8.37 11.78 -4.41
N THR A 607 -9.57 12.34 -4.51
CA THR A 607 -10.00 13.10 -5.70
C THR A 607 -9.07 14.27 -6.04
N PHE A 608 -8.52 14.96 -5.02
CA PHE A 608 -7.60 16.08 -5.24
C PHE A 608 -6.28 15.66 -5.92
N ALA A 609 -5.91 14.39 -5.85
CA ALA A 609 -4.66 13.92 -6.47
C ALA A 609 -4.72 13.97 -8.01
N ASP A 610 -5.90 13.71 -8.58
CA ASP A 610 -6.17 13.81 -10.03
C ASP A 610 -6.76 15.17 -10.44
N PHE A 611 -7.28 15.96 -9.47
CA PHE A 611 -7.89 17.27 -9.68
C PHE A 611 -7.34 18.32 -8.72
N PRO A 612 -6.02 18.59 -8.74
CA PRO A 612 -5.37 19.47 -7.76
C PRO A 612 -5.78 20.95 -7.86
N ALA A 613 -6.32 21.38 -8.99
CA ALA A 613 -6.84 22.73 -9.18
C ALA A 613 -8.26 22.94 -8.61
N ASP A 614 -8.98 21.84 -8.34
CA ASP A 614 -10.32 21.91 -7.77
C ASP A 614 -10.29 21.88 -6.24
N ARG A 615 -10.48 23.02 -5.61
CA ARG A 615 -10.39 23.17 -4.16
C ARG A 615 -11.42 22.37 -3.38
N ARG A 616 -12.56 22.07 -3.96
CA ARG A 616 -13.60 21.26 -3.30
C ARG A 616 -13.17 19.82 -3.11
N CYS A 617 -12.24 19.33 -3.92
CA CYS A 617 -11.67 18.00 -3.78
C CYS A 617 -10.82 17.80 -2.50
N TYR A 618 -10.36 18.91 -1.87
CA TYR A 618 -9.64 18.86 -0.59
C TYR A 618 -10.53 18.79 0.63
N ALA A 619 -11.82 18.98 0.48
CA ALA A 619 -12.75 18.77 1.59
C ALA A 619 -12.69 17.31 2.05
N ALA A 620 -12.79 17.10 3.36
CA ALA A 620 -12.84 15.75 3.92
C ALA A 620 -14.02 15.00 3.29
N CYS A 621 -13.72 13.95 2.52
CA CYS A 621 -14.71 13.11 1.87
C CYS A 621 -14.29 11.65 1.93
N ASP A 622 -15.28 10.79 1.71
CA ASP A 622 -15.10 9.34 1.69
C ASP A 622 -15.09 8.81 0.25
N ASP A 623 -15.00 9.73 -0.73
CA ASP A 623 -14.94 9.41 -2.15
C ASP A 623 -13.50 9.13 -2.57
N MET A 624 -13.33 8.21 -3.52
CA MET A 624 -12.00 7.83 -4.00
C MET A 624 -12.00 7.63 -5.52
N MET A 625 -10.87 7.93 -6.12
CA MET A 625 -10.56 7.50 -7.48
C MET A 625 -9.93 6.11 -7.44
N LEU A 626 -10.40 5.21 -8.27
CA LEU A 626 -9.76 3.94 -8.59
C LEU A 626 -9.04 4.10 -9.93
N GLY A 627 -7.71 4.26 -9.89
CA GLY A 627 -6.95 4.81 -11.01
C GLY A 627 -7.43 6.22 -11.39
N ALA A 628 -7.12 6.66 -12.60
CA ALA A 628 -7.50 7.99 -13.07
C ALA A 628 -8.91 8.09 -13.68
N SER A 629 -9.61 6.95 -13.84
CA SER A 629 -10.81 6.89 -14.67
C SER A 629 -12.12 6.60 -13.93
N LEU A 630 -12.07 6.04 -12.72
CA LEU A 630 -13.28 5.62 -12.00
C LEU A 630 -13.37 6.30 -10.63
N LEU A 631 -14.40 7.12 -10.45
CA LEU A 631 -14.78 7.70 -9.16
C LEU A 631 -15.76 6.75 -8.46
N VAL A 632 -15.46 6.44 -7.20
CA VAL A 632 -16.30 5.61 -6.34
C VAL A 632 -16.70 6.43 -5.11
N ALA A 633 -17.99 6.46 -4.78
CA ALA A 633 -18.53 7.14 -3.63
C ALA A 633 -19.27 6.15 -2.70
N PRO A 634 -18.57 5.52 -1.74
CA PRO A 634 -19.17 4.54 -0.84
C PRO A 634 -20.24 5.15 0.06
N VAL A 635 -21.25 4.36 0.41
CA VAL A 635 -22.20 4.70 1.48
C VAL A 635 -21.57 4.31 2.81
N VAL A 636 -21.42 5.28 3.71
CA VAL A 636 -20.75 5.14 5.00
C VAL A 636 -21.62 5.48 6.21
N GLU A 637 -22.94 5.57 5.99
CA GLU A 637 -23.94 5.83 7.03
C GLU A 637 -25.14 4.90 6.85
N ALA A 638 -25.72 4.47 7.96
CA ALA A 638 -26.88 3.58 7.97
C ALA A 638 -28.13 4.23 7.34
N GLY A 639 -28.91 3.43 6.63
CA GLY A 639 -30.21 3.81 6.08
C GLY A 639 -30.17 4.70 4.85
N GLN A 640 -28.97 5.00 4.32
CA GLN A 640 -28.84 5.81 3.11
C GLN A 640 -29.20 5.00 1.85
N THR A 641 -30.23 5.41 1.14
CA THR A 641 -30.66 4.86 -0.17
C THR A 641 -30.21 5.73 -1.35
N ARG A 642 -29.65 6.89 -1.07
CA ARG A 642 -29.08 7.86 -2.02
C ARG A 642 -27.77 8.39 -1.48
N ARG A 643 -26.83 8.72 -2.37
CA ARG A 643 -25.52 9.27 -2.01
C ARG A 643 -25.31 10.58 -2.76
N GLU A 644 -25.05 11.64 -2.01
CA GLU A 644 -24.55 12.88 -2.58
C GLU A 644 -23.04 12.73 -2.84
N VAL A 645 -22.60 13.02 -4.05
CA VAL A 645 -21.19 12.96 -4.47
C VAL A 645 -20.80 14.26 -5.15
N TYR A 646 -19.63 14.79 -4.79
CA TYR A 646 -19.06 15.91 -5.51
C TYR A 646 -18.30 15.40 -6.74
N LEU A 647 -18.67 15.89 -7.91
CA LEU A 647 -17.98 15.56 -9.16
C LEU A 647 -16.89 16.59 -9.43
N PRO A 648 -15.61 16.19 -9.43
CA PRO A 648 -14.51 17.12 -9.67
C PRO A 648 -14.66 17.92 -10.96
N ALA A 649 -14.34 19.22 -10.88
CA ALA A 649 -14.37 20.11 -12.03
C ALA A 649 -13.33 19.76 -13.09
N GLY A 650 -13.56 20.19 -14.33
CA GLY A 650 -12.62 19.95 -15.46
C GLY A 650 -12.83 18.61 -16.16
N ALA A 651 -13.86 17.85 -15.79
CA ALA A 651 -14.25 16.62 -16.48
C ALA A 651 -15.77 16.47 -16.49
N ARG A 652 -16.30 15.72 -17.44
CA ARG A 652 -17.64 15.15 -17.41
C ARG A 652 -17.59 13.75 -16.82
N TRP A 653 -18.67 13.32 -16.16
CA TRP A 653 -18.78 12.06 -15.48
C TRP A 653 -19.98 11.27 -15.97
N VAL A 654 -19.86 9.97 -16.11
CA VAL A 654 -20.94 9.11 -16.58
C VAL A 654 -21.21 8.03 -15.54
N SER A 655 -22.45 7.90 -15.08
CA SER A 655 -22.85 6.85 -14.16
C SER A 655 -22.58 5.46 -14.76
N TYR A 656 -21.89 4.62 -14.01
CA TYR A 656 -21.59 3.24 -14.44
C TYR A 656 -22.87 2.42 -14.66
N TRP A 657 -23.89 2.65 -13.82
CA TRP A 657 -25.13 1.87 -13.86
C TRP A 657 -26.11 2.37 -14.90
N SER A 658 -26.37 3.68 -14.97
CA SER A 658 -27.41 4.27 -15.82
C SER A 658 -26.91 4.83 -17.15
N GLY A 659 -25.58 5.00 -17.32
CA GLY A 659 -25.03 5.71 -18.49
C GLY A 659 -25.38 7.21 -18.55
N GLU A 660 -26.04 7.76 -17.51
CA GLU A 660 -26.37 9.17 -17.41
C GLU A 660 -25.10 10.00 -17.20
N ALA A 661 -25.04 11.15 -17.87
CA ALA A 661 -23.87 12.01 -17.87
C ALA A 661 -24.12 13.29 -17.07
N PHE A 662 -23.13 13.69 -16.30
CA PHE A 662 -23.11 14.85 -15.42
C PHE A 662 -21.90 15.74 -15.71
N GLU A 663 -22.08 17.04 -15.62
CA GLU A 663 -20.96 17.99 -15.64
C GLU A 663 -20.21 17.95 -14.30
N GLY A 664 -18.89 18.10 -14.33
CA GLY A 664 -18.09 18.31 -13.12
C GLY A 664 -18.28 19.69 -12.50
N GLY A 665 -17.70 19.90 -11.32
CA GLY A 665 -17.79 21.14 -10.54
C GLY A 665 -19.08 21.27 -9.73
N GLN A 666 -19.88 20.20 -9.58
CA GLN A 666 -21.13 20.18 -8.85
C GLN A 666 -21.29 18.95 -7.98
N ALA A 667 -22.18 19.01 -7.00
CA ALA A 667 -22.64 17.85 -6.27
C ALA A 667 -23.90 17.29 -6.94
N VAL A 668 -23.98 15.96 -7.03
CA VAL A 668 -25.16 15.24 -7.54
C VAL A 668 -25.59 14.20 -6.52
N THR A 669 -26.89 13.90 -6.47
CA THR A 669 -27.44 12.88 -5.57
C THR A 669 -27.92 11.70 -6.39
N LEU A 670 -27.19 10.57 -6.27
CA LEU A 670 -27.46 9.36 -7.04
C LEU A 670 -28.16 8.29 -6.18
N PRO A 671 -28.96 7.41 -6.79
CA PRO A 671 -29.44 6.21 -6.11
C PRO A 671 -28.27 5.37 -5.61
N ALA A 672 -28.41 4.75 -4.45
CA ALA A 672 -27.42 3.90 -3.85
C ALA A 672 -28.08 2.66 -3.22
N PRO A 673 -28.67 1.75 -4.03
CA PRO A 673 -29.11 0.47 -3.51
C PRO A 673 -27.92 -0.34 -2.95
N TRP A 674 -28.18 -1.39 -2.19
CA TRP A 674 -27.14 -2.09 -1.45
C TRP A 674 -26.09 -2.75 -2.39
N ASP A 675 -26.51 -3.23 -3.54
CA ASP A 675 -25.71 -4.00 -4.49
C ASP A 675 -25.23 -3.19 -5.71
N GLU A 676 -25.57 -1.91 -5.77
CA GLU A 676 -25.09 -0.98 -6.80
C GLU A 676 -24.32 0.18 -6.15
N PRO A 677 -23.03 0.02 -5.82
CA PRO A 677 -22.23 1.11 -5.30
C PRO A 677 -22.15 2.27 -6.28
N VAL A 678 -22.13 3.50 -5.78
CA VAL A 678 -22.07 4.69 -6.62
C VAL A 678 -20.72 4.76 -7.32
N MET A 679 -20.75 4.65 -8.64
CA MET A 679 -19.60 4.60 -9.54
C MET A 679 -19.82 5.55 -10.71
N LEU A 680 -18.82 6.38 -11.01
CA LEU A 680 -18.84 7.28 -12.16
C LEU A 680 -17.55 7.17 -12.95
N VAL A 681 -17.69 7.06 -14.27
CA VAL A 681 -16.54 6.99 -15.17
C VAL A 681 -16.26 8.38 -15.72
N ARG A 682 -15.00 8.79 -15.61
CA ARG A 682 -14.52 10.07 -16.13
C ARG A 682 -14.57 10.09 -17.67
N GLU A 683 -14.91 11.23 -18.26
CA GLU A 683 -14.75 11.48 -19.69
C GLU A 683 -13.29 11.22 -20.13
N GLY A 684 -13.12 10.54 -21.26
CA GLY A 684 -11.81 10.06 -21.70
C GLY A 684 -11.37 8.75 -21.06
N GLY A 685 -12.12 8.23 -20.08
CA GLY A 685 -11.80 6.99 -19.36
C GLY A 685 -12.18 5.72 -20.11
N VAL A 686 -11.39 4.67 -19.86
CA VAL A 686 -11.62 3.30 -20.35
C VAL A 686 -11.49 2.35 -19.15
N ILE A 687 -12.52 1.55 -18.90
CA ILE A 687 -12.54 0.54 -17.83
C ILE A 687 -12.55 -0.85 -18.45
N ALA A 688 -11.51 -1.63 -18.21
CA ALA A 688 -11.42 -3.01 -18.64
C ALA A 688 -12.30 -3.91 -17.78
N LEU A 689 -13.03 -4.83 -18.40
CA LEU A 689 -14.01 -5.69 -17.76
C LEU A 689 -13.81 -7.15 -18.16
N ASN A 690 -14.14 -8.07 -17.26
CA ASN A 690 -14.49 -9.42 -17.65
C ASN A 690 -16.01 -9.48 -17.88
N VAL A 691 -16.40 -9.72 -19.13
CA VAL A 691 -17.82 -9.75 -19.53
C VAL A 691 -18.37 -11.16 -19.68
N ALA A 692 -17.56 -12.17 -19.39
CA ALA A 692 -18.04 -13.55 -19.35
C ALA A 692 -18.93 -13.77 -18.12
N GLU A 693 -19.93 -14.61 -18.28
CA GLU A 693 -20.76 -15.05 -17.18
C GLU A 693 -19.93 -15.82 -16.14
N GLN A 694 -20.14 -15.50 -14.87
CA GLN A 694 -19.37 -16.03 -13.75
C GLN A 694 -20.26 -16.84 -12.80
N HIS A 695 -19.90 -18.08 -12.58
CA HIS A 695 -20.49 -18.98 -11.60
C HIS A 695 -19.38 -19.71 -10.84
N PHE A 696 -19.66 -20.19 -9.63
CA PHE A 696 -18.68 -20.88 -8.81
C PHE A 696 -18.00 -22.03 -9.56
N ASP A 697 -18.79 -22.93 -10.20
CA ASP A 697 -18.27 -24.09 -10.92
C ASP A 697 -17.90 -23.80 -12.39
N ARG A 698 -18.26 -22.62 -12.93
CA ARG A 698 -18.02 -22.26 -14.33
C ARG A 698 -17.58 -20.81 -14.46
N ARG A 699 -16.31 -20.62 -14.66
CA ARG A 699 -15.72 -19.30 -14.82
C ARG A 699 -15.30 -19.06 -16.26
N GLY A 700 -15.75 -17.94 -16.82
CA GLY A 700 -15.34 -17.48 -18.13
C GLY A 700 -14.37 -16.30 -18.03
N ASP A 701 -13.59 -16.09 -19.07
CA ASP A 701 -12.67 -14.95 -19.16
C ASP A 701 -12.75 -14.34 -20.57
N ARG A 702 -13.52 -13.25 -20.69
CA ARG A 702 -13.74 -12.53 -21.94
C ARG A 702 -13.65 -11.03 -21.69
N ARG A 703 -12.94 -10.32 -22.55
CA ARG A 703 -12.71 -8.89 -22.37
C ARG A 703 -13.84 -8.05 -22.93
N GLY A 704 -14.20 -7.04 -22.14
CA GLY A 704 -14.99 -5.91 -22.55
C GLY A 704 -14.37 -4.62 -22.03
N PHE A 705 -14.71 -3.50 -22.66
CA PHE A 705 -14.22 -2.19 -22.25
C PHE A 705 -15.37 -1.18 -22.25
N LEU A 706 -15.56 -0.55 -21.11
CA LEU A 706 -16.47 0.57 -20.99
C LEU A 706 -15.67 1.83 -21.35
N VAL A 707 -16.16 2.57 -22.33
CA VAL A 707 -15.45 3.71 -22.93
C VAL A 707 -16.35 4.94 -22.84
N VAL A 708 -15.86 6.02 -22.27
CA VAL A 708 -16.54 7.33 -22.25
C VAL A 708 -15.81 8.26 -23.21
N PRO A 709 -16.32 8.46 -24.43
CA PRO A 709 -15.68 9.33 -25.41
C PRO A 709 -15.61 10.78 -24.95
N VAL A 710 -14.56 11.49 -25.36
CA VAL A 710 -14.41 12.93 -25.11
C VAL A 710 -15.44 13.71 -25.95
N ARG A 711 -16.05 14.75 -25.37
CA ARG A 711 -16.87 15.68 -26.11
C ARG A 711 -16.01 16.51 -27.09
N GLY A 712 -16.53 16.73 -28.30
CA GLY A 712 -15.76 17.42 -29.34
C GLY A 712 -14.56 16.60 -29.81
N ALA A 713 -13.49 17.26 -30.18
CA ALA A 713 -12.28 16.61 -30.64
C ALA A 713 -11.43 16.14 -29.46
N GLY A 714 -11.04 14.87 -29.45
CA GLY A 714 -10.22 14.31 -28.39
C GLY A 714 -10.09 12.78 -28.49
N VAL A 715 -9.37 12.21 -27.53
CA VAL A 715 -9.12 10.76 -27.48
C VAL A 715 -9.42 10.23 -26.08
N ALA A 716 -10.31 9.24 -26.00
CA ALA A 716 -10.39 8.36 -24.84
C ALA A 716 -9.47 7.17 -25.07
N ALA A 717 -8.60 6.84 -24.13
CA ALA A 717 -7.62 5.77 -24.29
C ALA A 717 -7.40 4.98 -23.00
N GLY A 718 -7.21 3.67 -23.15
CA GLY A 718 -6.92 2.75 -22.06
C GLY A 718 -6.71 1.34 -22.54
N GLY A 719 -6.84 0.37 -21.63
CA GLY A 719 -6.69 -1.05 -21.94
C GLY A 719 -6.40 -1.88 -20.72
N CYS A 720 -5.83 -3.05 -20.91
CA CYS A 720 -5.33 -3.87 -19.79
C CYS A 720 -4.19 -4.78 -20.22
N ILE A 721 -3.40 -5.16 -19.24
CA ILE A 721 -2.35 -6.17 -19.37
C ILE A 721 -2.97 -7.57 -19.39
N GLU A 722 -2.39 -8.47 -20.16
CA GLU A 722 -2.71 -9.89 -20.20
C GLU A 722 -1.46 -10.72 -20.01
N ASP A 723 -1.56 -11.70 -19.16
CA ASP A 723 -0.54 -12.74 -18.95
C ASP A 723 -1.21 -14.02 -18.43
N ASP A 724 -0.42 -14.99 -17.95
CA ASP A 724 -1.00 -16.19 -17.34
C ASP A 724 -1.67 -15.93 -15.97
N GLY A 725 -1.33 -14.83 -15.32
CA GLY A 725 -1.85 -14.40 -14.02
C GLY A 725 -1.18 -15.07 -12.83
N GLU A 726 -0.16 -15.89 -13.01
CA GLU A 726 0.42 -16.75 -11.97
C GLU A 726 1.94 -16.78 -11.95
N THR A 727 2.60 -16.65 -13.10
CA THR A 727 4.06 -16.84 -13.18
C THR A 727 4.84 -15.55 -13.39
N GLU A 728 6.15 -15.62 -13.21
CA GLU A 728 7.10 -14.53 -13.49
C GLU A 728 7.47 -14.46 -14.99
N ALA A 729 6.81 -15.21 -15.88
CA ALA A 729 7.09 -15.25 -17.33
C ALA A 729 6.96 -13.87 -18.00
N TRP A 730 6.15 -12.97 -17.43
CA TRP A 730 6.04 -11.58 -17.85
C TRP A 730 7.38 -10.82 -17.84
N ARG A 731 8.32 -11.17 -16.95
CA ARG A 731 9.67 -10.59 -16.90
C ARG A 731 10.49 -10.93 -18.15
N GLN A 732 10.09 -11.96 -18.88
CA GLN A 732 10.69 -12.43 -20.13
C GLN A 732 9.89 -11.95 -21.37
N GLY A 733 8.89 -11.09 -21.13
CA GLY A 733 8.03 -10.54 -22.18
C GLY A 733 6.87 -11.44 -22.59
N GLU A 734 6.58 -12.52 -21.83
CA GLU A 734 5.41 -13.38 -22.03
C GLU A 734 4.16 -12.70 -21.47
N GLN A 735 3.75 -11.66 -22.18
CA GLN A 735 2.57 -10.84 -21.85
C GLN A 735 1.98 -10.24 -23.11
N GLY A 736 0.72 -9.87 -23.04
CA GLY A 736 -0.02 -9.14 -24.07
C GLY A 736 -0.63 -7.88 -23.47
N ARG A 737 -1.04 -6.94 -24.31
CA ARG A 737 -1.70 -5.72 -23.90
C ARG A 737 -2.85 -5.39 -24.84
N TRP A 738 -4.02 -5.25 -24.28
CA TRP A 738 -5.14 -4.63 -24.96
C TRP A 738 -4.97 -3.12 -24.95
N ARG A 739 -5.14 -2.51 -26.14
CA ARG A 739 -5.25 -1.07 -26.30
C ARG A 739 -6.59 -0.73 -26.92
N VAL A 740 -7.30 0.18 -26.26
CA VAL A 740 -8.60 0.68 -26.71
C VAL A 740 -8.50 2.18 -26.83
N GLN A 741 -8.93 2.69 -28.00
CA GLN A 741 -9.01 4.14 -28.22
C GLN A 741 -10.37 4.48 -28.84
N ALA A 742 -10.89 5.62 -28.45
CA ALA A 742 -12.04 6.26 -29.08
C ALA A 742 -11.64 7.68 -29.46
N VAL A 743 -11.35 7.86 -30.76
CA VAL A 743 -11.04 9.16 -31.34
C VAL A 743 -12.35 9.86 -31.71
N SER A 744 -12.56 11.01 -31.14
CA SER A 744 -13.80 11.78 -31.25
C SER A 744 -13.60 13.08 -32.03
N ASP A 745 -14.57 13.46 -32.83
CA ASP A 745 -14.75 14.80 -33.36
C ASP A 745 -16.22 15.28 -33.11
N ALA A 746 -16.68 16.30 -33.81
CA ALA A 746 -18.03 16.84 -33.65
C ALA A 746 -19.15 15.87 -34.12
N HIS A 747 -18.85 14.92 -35.00
CA HIS A 747 -19.82 14.07 -35.68
C HIS A 747 -19.59 12.57 -35.50
N THR A 748 -18.37 12.17 -35.21
CA THR A 748 -17.98 10.77 -35.18
C THR A 748 -17.22 10.39 -33.91
N VAL A 749 -17.32 9.11 -33.53
CA VAL A 749 -16.48 8.41 -32.56
C VAL A 749 -15.89 7.20 -33.27
N THR A 750 -14.60 7.23 -33.55
CA THR A 750 -13.88 6.13 -34.19
C THR A 750 -13.22 5.25 -33.13
N LEU A 751 -13.69 4.02 -33.05
CA LEU A 751 -13.18 3.01 -32.13
C LEU A 751 -12.06 2.21 -32.76
N SER A 752 -10.97 2.03 -32.04
CA SER A 752 -9.92 1.06 -32.36
C SER A 752 -9.63 0.19 -31.16
N VAL A 753 -9.43 -1.10 -31.43
CA VAL A 753 -9.02 -2.09 -30.42
C VAL A 753 -7.92 -2.92 -31.03
N THR A 754 -6.78 -2.95 -30.35
CA THR A 754 -5.64 -3.76 -30.74
C THR A 754 -5.15 -4.60 -29.58
N GLN A 755 -4.54 -5.73 -29.89
CA GLN A 755 -3.80 -6.51 -28.93
C GLN A 755 -2.36 -6.63 -29.42
N GLU A 756 -1.43 -6.31 -28.54
CA GLU A 756 0.01 -6.33 -28.78
C GLU A 756 0.66 -7.33 -27.82
N GLY A 757 1.89 -7.80 -28.16
CA GLY A 757 2.70 -8.65 -27.28
C GLY A 757 2.69 -10.12 -27.69
N ARG A 758 3.34 -10.97 -26.88
CA ARG A 758 3.54 -12.39 -27.18
C ARG A 758 2.37 -13.28 -26.76
N MET A 759 1.58 -12.86 -25.78
CA MET A 759 0.40 -13.60 -25.35
C MET A 759 -0.70 -13.44 -26.41
N PRO A 760 -1.18 -14.54 -27.05
CA PRO A 760 -2.28 -14.45 -28.00
C PRO A 760 -3.57 -14.00 -27.32
N ALA A 761 -4.46 -13.39 -28.13
CA ALA A 761 -5.80 -13.05 -27.65
C ALA A 761 -6.51 -14.34 -27.20
N ARG A 762 -7.09 -14.29 -26.00
CA ARG A 762 -7.90 -15.41 -25.48
C ARG A 762 -9.22 -15.58 -26.20
N ALA A 763 -9.63 -14.59 -27.02
CA ALA A 763 -10.85 -14.62 -27.82
C ALA A 763 -10.72 -13.72 -29.05
N ASP A 764 -11.34 -14.14 -30.16
CA ASP A 764 -11.42 -13.37 -31.43
C ASP A 764 -12.42 -12.19 -31.32
N THR A 765 -13.15 -12.09 -30.22
CA THR A 765 -14.19 -11.09 -30.01
C THR A 765 -13.97 -10.27 -28.72
N VAL A 766 -14.35 -9.00 -28.80
CA VAL A 766 -14.31 -8.06 -27.65
C VAL A 766 -15.62 -7.25 -27.59
N GLU A 767 -16.05 -6.90 -26.42
CA GLU A 767 -17.22 -6.05 -26.23
C GLU A 767 -16.80 -4.61 -25.87
N LEU A 768 -17.38 -3.62 -26.56
CA LEU A 768 -17.22 -2.21 -26.20
C LEU A 768 -18.55 -1.64 -25.74
N PHE A 769 -18.53 -0.88 -24.66
CA PHE A 769 -19.71 -0.23 -24.09
C PHE A 769 -19.50 1.29 -24.14
N LEU A 770 -20.41 1.99 -24.84
CA LEU A 770 -20.48 3.44 -24.92
C LEU A 770 -21.77 3.94 -24.27
N PRO A 771 -21.77 5.15 -23.66
CA PRO A 771 -23.04 5.71 -23.11
C PRO A 771 -24.15 5.70 -24.18
N ALA A 772 -25.34 5.26 -23.79
CA ALA A 772 -26.49 5.21 -24.73
C ALA A 772 -26.85 6.59 -25.29
N GLY A 773 -26.56 7.66 -24.51
CA GLY A 773 -26.73 9.06 -24.93
C GLY A 773 -25.69 9.58 -25.93
N GLU A 774 -24.72 8.75 -26.37
CA GLU A 774 -23.76 9.15 -27.41
C GLU A 774 -24.46 9.23 -28.76
N ALA A 775 -24.67 10.45 -29.26
CA ALA A 775 -25.46 10.72 -30.46
C ALA A 775 -24.61 10.69 -31.75
N ARG A 776 -23.27 10.77 -31.63
CA ARG A 776 -22.39 10.76 -32.81
C ARG A 776 -22.38 9.40 -33.50
N GLN A 777 -22.00 9.39 -34.78
CA GLN A 777 -21.81 8.17 -35.52
C GLN A 777 -20.63 7.38 -34.95
N VAL A 778 -20.85 6.12 -34.55
CA VAL A 778 -19.80 5.25 -34.05
C VAL A 778 -19.25 4.42 -35.22
N LEU A 779 -17.94 4.50 -35.43
CA LEU A 779 -17.21 3.80 -36.47
C LEU A 779 -16.21 2.84 -35.84
N ALA A 780 -16.04 1.63 -36.44
CA ALA A 780 -15.04 0.64 -36.04
C ALA A 780 -14.35 0.08 -37.28
N PRO A 781 -13.51 0.88 -37.97
CA PRO A 781 -13.01 0.51 -39.31
C PRO A 781 -12.06 -0.68 -39.30
N GLN A 782 -11.47 -1.03 -38.17
CA GLN A 782 -10.52 -2.13 -38.03
C GLN A 782 -11.15 -3.44 -37.52
N ALA A 783 -12.46 -3.47 -37.27
CA ALA A 783 -13.14 -4.62 -36.73
C ALA A 783 -14.52 -4.80 -37.38
N ARG A 784 -14.98 -6.04 -37.45
CA ARG A 784 -16.35 -6.34 -37.90
C ARG A 784 -17.31 -6.25 -36.73
N VAL A 785 -18.30 -5.39 -36.80
CA VAL A 785 -19.40 -5.35 -35.81
C VAL A 785 -20.30 -6.56 -36.02
N LEU A 786 -20.35 -7.46 -35.05
CA LEU A 786 -21.19 -8.66 -35.09
C LEU A 786 -22.58 -8.38 -34.51
N GLU A 787 -22.66 -7.64 -33.46
CA GLU A 787 -23.88 -7.33 -32.71
C GLU A 787 -23.81 -5.93 -32.13
N GLN A 788 -24.98 -5.28 -32.06
CA GLN A 788 -25.19 -4.05 -31.37
C GLN A 788 -26.46 -4.15 -30.52
N ALA A 789 -26.39 -3.81 -29.25
CA ALA A 789 -27.50 -3.83 -28.29
C ALA A 789 -27.45 -2.62 -27.35
N VAL A 790 -28.58 -2.28 -26.73
CA VAL A 790 -28.67 -1.25 -25.68
C VAL A 790 -29.22 -1.90 -24.42
N ALA A 791 -28.50 -1.78 -23.32
CA ALA A 791 -28.93 -2.27 -22.02
C ALA A 791 -28.31 -1.40 -20.90
N GLY A 792 -29.09 -1.12 -19.84
CA GLY A 792 -28.61 -0.44 -18.66
C GLY A 792 -27.94 0.92 -18.95
N GLY A 793 -28.44 1.68 -19.92
CA GLY A 793 -27.89 2.99 -20.29
C GLY A 793 -26.59 2.93 -21.14
N TRP A 794 -26.18 1.75 -21.59
CA TRP A 794 -25.01 1.53 -22.43
C TRP A 794 -25.35 0.89 -23.77
N ARG A 795 -24.68 1.35 -24.84
CA ARG A 795 -24.66 0.70 -26.16
C ARG A 795 -23.52 -0.27 -26.19
N ARG A 796 -23.82 -1.55 -26.31
CA ARG A 796 -22.84 -2.64 -26.47
C ARG A 796 -22.57 -2.87 -27.96
N PHE A 797 -21.31 -2.97 -28.30
CA PHE A 797 -20.80 -3.39 -29.60
C PHE A 797 -19.98 -4.65 -29.43
N THR A 798 -20.40 -5.75 -30.03
CA THR A 798 -19.56 -6.95 -30.10
C THR A 798 -18.73 -6.88 -31.37
N LEU A 799 -17.43 -6.76 -31.24
CA LEU A 799 -16.48 -6.62 -32.33
C LEU A 799 -15.71 -7.91 -32.55
N GLN A 800 -15.62 -8.36 -33.80
CA GLN A 800 -14.67 -9.39 -34.23
C GLN A 800 -13.39 -8.72 -34.72
N LEU A 801 -12.27 -9.05 -34.11
CA LEU A 801 -10.97 -8.52 -34.46
C LEU A 801 -10.43 -9.26 -35.69
N PRO A 802 -9.66 -8.61 -36.58
CA PRO A 802 -8.93 -9.30 -37.62
C PRO A 802 -7.92 -10.27 -36.99
N ARG A 803 -7.77 -11.45 -37.63
CA ARG A 803 -6.79 -12.49 -37.21
C ARG A 803 -5.37 -12.07 -37.56
#